data_3fa36c3608328a69b6c6f3c0d89d09b3
#
_entry.id   3fa36c3608328a69b6c6f3c0d89d09b3
#
_cell.length_a   1.000
_cell.length_b   1.000
_cell.length_c   1.000
_cell.angle_alpha   90.00
_cell.angle_beta   90.00
_cell.angle_gamma   90.00
#
_symmetry.space_group_name_H-M   'P 1'
#
loop_
_entity.id
_entity.type
_entity.pdbx_description
1 polymer ?
#
loop_
_entity_poly.entity_id
_entity_poly.type
_entity_poly.pdbx_seq_one_letter_code
_entity_poly.pdbx_strand_id
1 'polypeptide(L)'
;MDYQEFVNRKIKTEVPTGHNPESLNENLFDFQHAIVTWAARRGRAAIFADTGLGKTLMQLSWADEVASHTNGAVLVLAPLAVSEQTIEQGSTFGIEVRRVPRDNGKKPLDPGVWITNYERMDSVDFTELTGLVLDESSILKAHDGKTRTALIDVAQGIPYRLSCTATPSPNDFEELGNQCEFLGVMSRTEMLATYFVNDTGDTGTWRLKGWGASKFWEWMGSWAVVVRNPSDIGFDGSRYDLPPLNYYENVVDAKPLGDELFSRPALTLTERRKAQRNSIEERCKSVADLVNAKLDEQWLIWCHLNDEAELLQSLIPGSVNVQGSDDPDKKAKNLLDFAHGEYRVLISKPKIAGYGMNFQKCSHMAFVGMDDSFEKFYQAVRRCYRFGQTKPVNVHLFTAENEGQVLFNLKRKEKQHHIMSEKMTEHMGDIMKNELKGQVKITEEYREDVYHGDGFTVHLSDCVQLARNIESDSIDYSIFSPPFADLFVYSNSNYDMGNCKNDEEFIQQFKYLIAEMFRIIKPGRNVSFHCMNLPTTKMRQGYIGLRDFRGDLIRAFQEVGFIYHSEVCIWKDPVVAMQRTKALGLLHKTIRENASMSRMGLPDYVVTMRKPGEAEDRVVHGDDLPVMLWQKYASPVWDDI
;
A
#
# COMPACT_ATOMS: atom_id res chain seq x y z
N MET A 1 -29.33 -6.84 -24.38
CA MET A 1 -28.78 -7.45 -23.15
C MET A 1 -29.58 -6.90 -21.99
N ASP A 2 -30.12 -7.77 -21.14
CA ASP A 2 -30.85 -7.32 -19.94
C ASP A 2 -29.85 -6.73 -18.90
N TYR A 3 -30.36 -5.82 -18.05
CA TYR A 3 -29.53 -5.18 -16.99
C TYR A 3 -28.91 -6.21 -16.04
N GLN A 4 -29.67 -7.24 -15.64
CA GLN A 4 -29.14 -8.29 -14.76
C GLN A 4 -28.03 -9.09 -15.43
N GLU A 5 -28.18 -9.39 -16.72
CA GLU A 5 -27.14 -10.05 -17.50
C GLU A 5 -25.88 -9.16 -17.62
N PHE A 6 -26.08 -7.84 -17.81
CA PHE A 6 -24.99 -6.89 -17.84
C PHE A 6 -24.23 -6.87 -16.49
N VAL A 7 -24.95 -6.71 -15.37
CA VAL A 7 -24.37 -6.69 -14.02
C VAL A 7 -23.65 -8.01 -13.71
N ASN A 8 -24.22 -9.15 -14.10
CA ASN A 8 -23.60 -10.45 -13.91
C ASN A 8 -22.30 -10.60 -14.73
N ARG A 9 -22.21 -10.00 -15.90
CA ARG A 9 -20.96 -9.95 -16.70
C ARG A 9 -19.93 -8.97 -16.13
N LYS A 10 -20.39 -7.92 -15.47
CA LYS A 10 -19.56 -7.00 -14.72
C LYS A 10 -18.97 -7.65 -13.47
N ILE A 11 -19.47 -8.84 -13.05
CA ILE A 11 -18.82 -9.62 -12.02
C ILE A 11 -17.36 -9.77 -12.43
N LYS A 12 -16.55 -8.84 -11.91
CA LYS A 12 -15.18 -9.13 -11.60
C LYS A 12 -15.24 -10.20 -10.49
N THR A 13 -15.53 -11.45 -10.84
CA THR A 13 -14.63 -12.43 -10.33
C THR A 13 -13.29 -11.79 -10.69
N GLU A 14 -12.54 -11.28 -9.74
CA GLU A 14 -11.12 -11.49 -9.83
C GLU A 14 -11.04 -12.98 -10.08
N VAL A 15 -11.02 -13.36 -11.36
CA VAL A 15 -10.67 -14.71 -11.74
C VAL A 15 -9.29 -14.79 -11.14
N PRO A 16 -9.10 -15.58 -10.08
CA PRO A 16 -7.79 -15.73 -9.51
C PRO A 16 -6.93 -16.09 -10.70
N THR A 17 -5.96 -15.25 -11.04
CA THR A 17 -5.04 -15.54 -12.15
C THR A 17 -4.22 -16.77 -11.83
N GLY A 18 -4.35 -17.26 -10.59
CA GLY A 18 -3.69 -18.41 -10.04
C GLY A 18 -4.36 -19.75 -10.35
N HIS A 19 -3.78 -20.78 -9.82
CA HIS A 19 -4.19 -22.18 -10.02
C HIS A 19 -4.15 -22.93 -8.68
N ASN A 20 -4.81 -24.08 -8.62
CA ASN A 20 -4.65 -24.99 -7.51
C ASN A 20 -3.29 -25.67 -7.63
N PRO A 21 -2.38 -25.55 -6.64
CA PRO A 21 -1.09 -26.20 -6.71
C PRO A 21 -1.27 -27.73 -6.71
N GLU A 22 -0.49 -28.40 -7.56
CA GLU A 22 -0.51 -29.87 -7.66
C GLU A 22 0.33 -30.49 -6.54
N SER A 23 1.50 -29.92 -6.27
CA SER A 23 2.36 -30.36 -5.16
C SER A 23 3.19 -29.18 -4.64
N LEU A 24 3.21 -29.00 -3.34
CA LEU A 24 4.08 -28.02 -2.69
C LEU A 24 5.21 -28.70 -1.95
N ASN A 25 6.26 -27.95 -1.63
CA ASN A 25 7.44 -28.46 -0.94
C ASN A 25 7.08 -29.13 0.39
N GLU A 26 7.54 -30.36 0.61
CA GLU A 26 7.24 -31.18 1.79
C GLU A 26 7.80 -30.61 3.10
N ASN A 27 8.75 -29.69 3.04
CA ASN A 27 9.34 -29.05 4.22
C ASN A 27 8.50 -27.87 4.75
N LEU A 28 7.39 -27.51 4.09
CA LEU A 28 6.47 -26.49 4.58
C LEU A 28 5.72 -27.01 5.80
N PHE A 29 5.68 -26.19 6.85
CA PHE A 29 4.75 -26.42 7.96
C PHE A 29 3.29 -26.20 7.50
N ASP A 30 2.32 -26.78 8.20
CA ASP A 30 0.90 -26.75 7.82
C ASP A 30 0.40 -25.32 7.51
N PHE A 31 0.73 -24.35 8.35
CA PHE A 31 0.33 -22.96 8.13
C PHE A 31 1.01 -22.33 6.89
N GLN A 32 2.28 -22.68 6.64
CA GLN A 32 3.01 -22.22 5.46
C GLN A 32 2.41 -22.84 4.20
N HIS A 33 2.12 -24.14 4.24
CA HIS A 33 1.45 -24.85 3.16
C HIS A 33 0.10 -24.21 2.82
N ALA A 34 -0.71 -23.88 3.83
CA ALA A 34 -1.99 -23.20 3.64
C ALA A 34 -1.83 -21.81 2.99
N ILE A 35 -0.85 -21.01 3.46
CA ILE A 35 -0.56 -19.68 2.91
C ILE A 35 -0.10 -19.79 1.45
N VAL A 36 0.83 -20.69 1.14
CA VAL A 36 1.35 -20.86 -0.22
C VAL A 36 0.26 -21.35 -1.16
N THR A 37 -0.57 -22.31 -0.72
CA THR A 37 -1.75 -22.76 -1.47
C THR A 37 -2.70 -21.61 -1.78
N TRP A 38 -3.02 -20.78 -0.79
CA TRP A 38 -3.87 -19.61 -0.97
C TRP A 38 -3.24 -18.61 -1.95
N ALA A 39 -1.94 -18.32 -1.81
CA ALA A 39 -1.22 -17.39 -2.68
C ALA A 39 -1.14 -17.91 -4.13
N ALA A 40 -0.95 -19.20 -4.34
CA ALA A 40 -0.94 -19.83 -5.66
C ALA A 40 -2.32 -19.75 -6.33
N ARG A 41 -3.41 -19.97 -5.57
CA ARG A 41 -4.78 -19.81 -6.06
C ARG A 41 -5.11 -18.37 -6.44
N ARG A 42 -4.58 -17.39 -5.70
CA ARG A 42 -4.76 -15.96 -6.02
C ARG A 42 -3.93 -15.54 -7.23
N GLY A 43 -2.74 -16.10 -7.43
CA GLY A 43 -1.79 -15.72 -8.47
C GLY A 43 -1.13 -14.36 -8.22
N ARG A 44 -1.84 -13.42 -7.59
CA ARG A 44 -1.35 -12.10 -7.18
C ARG A 44 -1.65 -11.91 -5.70
N ALA A 45 -0.63 -12.02 -4.86
CA ALA A 45 -0.81 -12.07 -3.41
C ALA A 45 0.33 -11.37 -2.66
N ALA A 46 0.06 -10.99 -1.41
CA ALA A 46 1.07 -10.55 -0.47
C ALA A 46 1.15 -11.50 0.74
N ILE A 47 2.37 -11.83 1.15
CA ILE A 47 2.65 -12.57 2.37
C ILE A 47 3.38 -11.65 3.34
N PHE A 48 2.63 -11.07 4.26
CA PHE A 48 3.14 -10.21 5.33
C PHE A 48 3.32 -11.04 6.59
N ALA A 49 4.38 -11.84 6.60
CA ALA A 49 4.71 -12.72 7.71
C ALA A 49 5.86 -12.15 8.52
N ASP A 50 5.78 -12.23 9.85
CA ASP A 50 6.84 -11.74 10.73
C ASP A 50 8.16 -12.50 10.48
N THR A 51 9.24 -11.95 10.99
CA THR A 51 10.57 -12.57 10.88
C THR A 51 10.61 -13.90 11.63
N GLY A 52 11.22 -14.91 11.00
CA GLY A 52 11.31 -16.25 11.60
C GLY A 52 10.18 -17.20 11.20
N LEU A 53 9.13 -16.73 10.51
CA LEU A 53 8.01 -17.58 10.04
C LEU A 53 8.30 -18.34 8.73
N GLY A 54 9.54 -18.27 8.21
CA GLY A 54 9.97 -19.04 7.03
C GLY A 54 9.51 -18.46 5.69
N LYS A 55 9.43 -17.12 5.58
CA LYS A 55 9.09 -16.42 4.31
C LYS A 55 9.87 -16.92 3.11
N THR A 56 11.19 -17.17 3.27
CA THR A 56 12.04 -17.62 2.17
C THR A 56 11.56 -18.95 1.58
N LEU A 57 11.20 -19.91 2.43
CA LEU A 57 10.68 -21.19 1.95
C LEU A 57 9.30 -21.01 1.29
N MET A 58 8.42 -20.20 1.88
CA MET A 58 7.11 -19.93 1.30
C MET A 58 7.20 -19.28 -0.08
N GLN A 59 8.03 -18.26 -0.25
CA GLN A 59 8.20 -17.56 -1.55
C GLN A 59 8.89 -18.44 -2.60
N LEU A 60 9.87 -19.28 -2.20
CA LEU A 60 10.53 -20.20 -3.12
C LEU A 60 9.60 -21.34 -3.53
N SER A 61 8.83 -21.90 -2.60
CA SER A 61 7.83 -22.93 -2.92
C SER A 61 6.73 -22.40 -3.85
N TRP A 62 6.28 -21.17 -3.63
CA TRP A 62 5.35 -20.52 -4.55
C TRP A 62 5.97 -20.28 -5.93
N ALA A 63 7.23 -19.82 -5.98
CA ALA A 63 7.93 -19.53 -7.24
C ALA A 63 8.16 -20.82 -8.06
N ASP A 64 8.54 -21.90 -7.41
CA ASP A 64 8.76 -23.21 -8.02
C ASP A 64 7.47 -23.81 -8.57
N GLU A 65 6.37 -23.71 -7.80
CA GLU A 65 5.05 -24.15 -8.23
C GLU A 65 4.55 -23.34 -9.45
N VAL A 66 4.70 -22.01 -9.43
CA VAL A 66 4.32 -21.17 -10.57
C VAL A 66 5.18 -21.46 -11.80
N ALA A 67 6.50 -21.65 -11.63
CA ALA A 67 7.40 -21.99 -12.72
C ALA A 67 7.03 -23.34 -13.35
N SER A 68 6.74 -24.33 -12.54
CA SER A 68 6.33 -25.67 -12.96
C SER A 68 4.98 -25.66 -13.69
N HIS A 69 3.98 -25.00 -13.10
CA HIS A 69 2.63 -24.90 -13.66
C HIS A 69 2.61 -24.17 -15.03
N THR A 70 3.35 -23.05 -15.12
CA THR A 70 3.36 -22.23 -16.34
C THR A 70 4.39 -22.68 -17.37
N ASN A 71 5.29 -23.60 -17.02
CA ASN A 71 6.51 -23.93 -17.75
C ASN A 71 7.29 -22.65 -18.15
N GLY A 72 7.39 -21.69 -17.22
CA GLY A 72 7.93 -20.37 -17.46
C GLY A 72 8.96 -19.94 -16.42
N ALA A 73 9.53 -18.75 -16.62
CA ALA A 73 10.52 -18.19 -15.72
C ALA A 73 9.86 -17.36 -14.62
N VAL A 74 10.23 -17.61 -13.37
CA VAL A 74 9.84 -16.81 -12.19
C VAL A 74 11.07 -16.15 -11.62
N LEU A 75 11.04 -14.82 -11.50
CA LEU A 75 12.12 -14.03 -10.96
C LEU A 75 11.88 -13.61 -9.52
N VAL A 76 12.84 -13.89 -8.64
CA VAL A 76 12.89 -13.36 -7.28
C VAL A 76 13.81 -12.14 -7.27
N LEU A 77 13.28 -10.98 -6.88
CA LEU A 77 14.05 -9.77 -6.58
C LEU A 77 14.28 -9.70 -5.08
N ALA A 78 15.53 -9.70 -4.67
CA ALA A 78 15.93 -9.69 -3.25
C ALA A 78 16.98 -8.61 -2.98
N PRO A 79 17.14 -8.13 -1.73
CA PRO A 79 18.29 -7.33 -1.35
C PRO A 79 19.61 -8.05 -1.62
N LEU A 80 20.65 -7.31 -2.01
CA LEU A 80 21.95 -7.88 -2.41
C LEU A 80 22.51 -8.89 -1.39
N ALA A 81 22.40 -8.58 -0.11
CA ALA A 81 22.95 -9.41 0.96
C ALA A 81 22.19 -10.75 1.18
N VAL A 82 20.98 -10.90 0.63
CA VAL A 82 20.10 -12.05 0.88
C VAL A 82 20.16 -13.06 -0.26
N SER A 83 20.57 -12.64 -1.45
CA SER A 83 20.51 -13.48 -2.66
C SER A 83 21.27 -14.81 -2.52
N GLU A 84 22.48 -14.81 -1.94
CA GLU A 84 23.27 -16.04 -1.73
C GLU A 84 22.58 -16.99 -0.77
N GLN A 85 22.10 -16.46 0.35
CA GLN A 85 21.40 -17.25 1.35
C GLN A 85 20.10 -17.85 0.79
N THR A 86 19.41 -17.12 -0.09
CA THR A 86 18.18 -17.63 -0.73
C THR A 86 18.50 -18.80 -1.67
N ILE A 87 19.62 -18.75 -2.40
CA ILE A 87 20.09 -19.87 -3.23
C ILE A 87 20.44 -21.08 -2.37
N GLU A 88 21.19 -20.86 -1.30
CA GLU A 88 21.60 -21.93 -0.37
C GLU A 88 20.38 -22.58 0.31
N GLN A 89 19.41 -21.79 0.76
CA GLN A 89 18.16 -22.31 1.31
C GLN A 89 17.34 -23.06 0.25
N GLY A 90 17.28 -22.56 -0.98
CA GLY A 90 16.66 -23.29 -2.09
C GLY A 90 17.27 -24.68 -2.25
N SER A 91 18.59 -24.79 -2.29
CA SER A 91 19.30 -26.06 -2.37
C SER A 91 18.98 -26.98 -1.17
N THR A 92 18.91 -26.43 0.04
CA THR A 92 18.57 -27.18 1.27
C THR A 92 17.17 -27.80 1.19
N PHE A 93 16.23 -27.12 0.56
CA PHE A 93 14.84 -27.56 0.43
C PHE A 93 14.53 -28.25 -0.92
N GLY A 94 15.57 -28.52 -1.73
CA GLY A 94 15.39 -29.19 -3.01
C GLY A 94 14.81 -28.33 -4.13
N ILE A 95 14.82 -26.99 -3.99
CA ILE A 95 14.37 -26.03 -5.00
C ILE A 95 15.60 -25.45 -5.70
N GLU A 96 15.73 -25.68 -7.01
CA GLU A 96 16.81 -25.10 -7.81
C GLU A 96 16.57 -23.61 -8.04
N VAL A 97 17.37 -22.74 -7.41
CA VAL A 97 17.34 -21.29 -7.60
C VAL A 97 18.57 -20.85 -8.38
N ARG A 98 18.37 -20.32 -9.57
CA ARG A 98 19.45 -19.90 -10.50
C ARG A 98 19.71 -18.41 -10.38
N ARG A 99 20.97 -18.03 -10.34
CA ARG A 99 21.35 -16.61 -10.41
C ARG A 99 21.24 -16.09 -11.83
N VAL A 100 20.64 -14.92 -12.01
CA VAL A 100 20.67 -14.22 -13.30
C VAL A 100 22.12 -13.89 -13.65
N PRO A 101 22.66 -14.33 -14.82
CA PRO A 101 24.03 -14.08 -15.23
C PRO A 101 24.35 -12.58 -15.28
N ARG A 102 25.63 -12.21 -15.00
CA ARG A 102 26.06 -10.80 -15.05
C ARG A 102 25.94 -10.21 -16.44
N ASP A 103 26.23 -11.03 -17.46
CA ASP A 103 26.25 -10.65 -18.87
C ASP A 103 25.02 -11.16 -19.62
N ASN A 104 23.85 -11.18 -18.95
CA ASN A 104 22.63 -11.71 -19.58
C ASN A 104 22.19 -10.91 -20.81
N GLY A 105 22.62 -9.64 -20.96
CA GLY A 105 22.33 -8.79 -22.12
C GLY A 105 20.83 -8.61 -22.39
N LYS A 106 19.98 -8.69 -21.35
CA LYS A 106 18.52 -8.69 -21.44
C LYS A 106 17.97 -9.84 -22.30
N LYS A 107 18.58 -11.02 -22.20
CA LYS A 107 18.04 -12.22 -22.84
C LYS A 107 16.91 -12.79 -21.97
N PRO A 108 15.88 -13.40 -22.59
CA PRO A 108 14.88 -14.18 -21.87
C PRO A 108 15.50 -15.22 -20.95
N LEU A 109 14.86 -15.50 -19.84
CA LEU A 109 15.27 -16.52 -18.88
C LEU A 109 14.57 -17.84 -19.22
N ASP A 110 15.30 -18.94 -19.15
CA ASP A 110 14.72 -20.29 -19.30
C ASP A 110 13.74 -20.59 -18.17
N PRO A 111 12.76 -21.50 -18.37
CA PRO A 111 11.83 -21.92 -17.34
C PRO A 111 12.52 -22.33 -16.03
N GLY A 112 11.96 -21.91 -14.90
CA GLY A 112 12.48 -22.18 -13.56
C GLY A 112 12.55 -20.95 -12.67
N VAL A 113 13.14 -21.09 -11.48
CA VAL A 113 13.26 -20.03 -10.49
C VAL A 113 14.60 -19.33 -10.60
N TRP A 114 14.54 -18.03 -10.79
CA TRP A 114 15.71 -17.15 -10.93
C TRP A 114 15.76 -16.11 -9.83
N ILE A 115 16.97 -15.66 -9.45
CA ILE A 115 17.17 -14.61 -8.46
C ILE A 115 18.17 -13.56 -8.94
N THR A 116 17.86 -12.30 -8.65
CA THR A 116 18.81 -11.18 -8.75
C THR A 116 18.50 -10.13 -7.67
N ASN A 117 19.34 -9.10 -7.56
CA ASN A 117 19.08 -8.01 -6.63
C ASN A 117 18.42 -6.82 -7.33
N TYR A 118 17.80 -5.94 -6.51
CA TYR A 118 17.08 -4.76 -7.00
C TYR A 118 17.95 -3.80 -7.82
N GLU A 119 19.24 -3.68 -7.48
CA GLU A 119 20.17 -2.81 -8.18
C GLU A 119 20.50 -3.29 -9.60
N ARG A 120 20.21 -4.56 -9.90
CA ARG A 120 20.49 -5.18 -11.20
C ARG A 120 19.24 -5.43 -12.05
N MET A 121 18.07 -4.98 -11.62
CA MET A 121 16.84 -5.21 -12.37
C MET A 121 16.88 -4.67 -13.81
N ASP A 122 17.61 -3.58 -14.07
CA ASP A 122 17.78 -3.02 -15.42
C ASP A 122 18.48 -3.96 -16.42
N SER A 123 19.17 -5.01 -15.93
CA SER A 123 19.83 -6.01 -16.75
C SER A 123 18.96 -7.21 -17.14
N VAL A 124 17.70 -7.25 -16.65
CA VAL A 124 16.76 -8.36 -16.87
C VAL A 124 15.74 -8.00 -17.93
N ASP A 125 15.38 -8.96 -18.77
CA ASP A 125 14.19 -8.88 -19.62
C ASP A 125 12.96 -9.38 -18.84
N PHE A 126 11.99 -8.50 -18.61
CA PHE A 126 10.76 -8.83 -17.89
C PHE A 126 9.62 -9.28 -18.80
N THR A 127 9.78 -9.19 -20.12
CA THR A 127 8.68 -9.38 -21.08
C THR A 127 8.16 -10.81 -21.15
N GLU A 128 9.02 -11.81 -20.91
CA GLU A 128 8.67 -13.23 -20.95
C GLU A 128 8.56 -13.89 -19.57
N LEU A 129 8.62 -13.08 -18.49
CA LEU A 129 8.45 -13.62 -17.15
C LEU A 129 6.99 -13.99 -16.89
N THR A 130 6.79 -15.18 -16.33
CA THR A 130 5.47 -15.64 -15.89
C THR A 130 5.20 -15.29 -14.42
N GLY A 131 6.24 -15.09 -13.60
CA GLY A 131 6.11 -14.73 -12.20
C GLY A 131 7.18 -13.76 -11.71
N LEU A 132 6.81 -12.92 -10.74
CA LEU A 132 7.69 -11.96 -10.07
C LEU A 132 7.45 -11.96 -8.57
N VAL A 133 8.52 -12.22 -7.81
CA VAL A 133 8.52 -12.21 -6.35
C VAL A 133 9.37 -11.04 -5.86
N LEU A 134 8.84 -10.24 -4.92
CA LEU A 134 9.61 -9.23 -4.20
C LEU A 134 9.90 -9.73 -2.78
N ASP A 135 11.15 -10.10 -2.53
CA ASP A 135 11.63 -10.34 -1.16
C ASP A 135 12.01 -8.99 -0.52
N GLU A 136 11.53 -8.76 0.69
CA GLU A 136 11.54 -7.44 1.37
C GLU A 136 10.87 -6.34 0.52
N SER A 137 9.61 -6.59 0.15
CA SER A 137 8.78 -5.68 -0.66
C SER A 137 8.52 -4.30 -0.03
N SER A 138 8.97 -4.07 1.20
CA SER A 138 9.06 -2.74 1.83
C SER A 138 9.86 -1.72 1.02
N ILE A 139 10.62 -2.15 0.01
CA ILE A 139 11.28 -1.27 -0.98
C ILE A 139 10.27 -0.39 -1.74
N LEU A 140 9.01 -0.82 -1.83
CA LEU A 140 7.92 -0.07 -2.46
C LEU A 140 7.42 1.14 -1.63
N LYS A 141 7.88 1.34 -0.39
CA LYS A 141 7.38 2.34 0.57
C LYS A 141 7.34 3.78 0.04
N ALA A 142 8.36 4.20 -0.71
CA ALA A 142 8.43 5.55 -1.25
C ALA A 142 7.56 5.67 -2.51
N HIS A 143 6.44 6.40 -2.42
CA HIS A 143 5.48 6.53 -3.52
C HIS A 143 6.03 7.26 -4.76
N ASP A 144 7.05 8.10 -4.60
CA ASP A 144 7.77 8.84 -5.66
C ASP A 144 9.14 8.22 -5.99
N GLY A 145 9.45 7.07 -5.41
CA GLY A 145 10.72 6.37 -5.59
C GLY A 145 10.90 5.81 -7.01
N LYS A 146 12.04 6.07 -7.63
CA LYS A 146 12.37 5.55 -8.97
C LYS A 146 12.24 4.02 -9.06
N THR A 147 12.74 3.30 -8.04
CA THR A 147 12.66 1.84 -7.95
C THR A 147 11.21 1.35 -7.89
N ARG A 148 10.37 1.99 -7.08
CA ARG A 148 8.94 1.67 -6.99
C ARG A 148 8.25 1.83 -8.33
N THR A 149 8.45 2.96 -9.01
CA THR A 149 7.82 3.23 -10.31
C THR A 149 8.26 2.20 -11.34
N ALA A 150 9.56 1.92 -11.44
CA ALA A 150 10.09 0.91 -12.35
C ALA A 150 9.52 -0.50 -12.06
N LEU A 151 9.41 -0.90 -10.79
CA LEU A 151 8.84 -2.20 -10.40
C LEU A 151 7.36 -2.33 -10.78
N ILE A 152 6.56 -1.27 -10.58
CA ILE A 152 5.15 -1.28 -10.97
C ILE A 152 5.00 -1.35 -12.48
N ASP A 153 5.81 -0.60 -13.23
CA ASP A 153 5.76 -0.59 -14.70
C ASP A 153 6.09 -1.96 -15.28
N VAL A 154 7.18 -2.60 -14.84
CA VAL A 154 7.56 -3.92 -15.34
C VAL A 154 6.60 -5.03 -14.90
N ALA A 155 5.97 -4.88 -13.73
CA ALA A 155 5.04 -5.87 -13.21
C ALA A 155 3.71 -5.93 -14.00
N GLN A 156 3.33 -4.88 -14.74
CA GLN A 156 2.02 -4.82 -15.41
C GLN A 156 1.76 -5.98 -16.38
N GLY A 157 2.80 -6.46 -17.08
CA GLY A 157 2.72 -7.58 -18.01
C GLY A 157 2.79 -8.97 -17.36
N ILE A 158 3.20 -9.07 -16.09
CA ILE A 158 3.49 -10.36 -15.44
C ILE A 158 2.23 -10.88 -14.74
N PRO A 159 1.73 -12.08 -15.07
CA PRO A 159 0.47 -12.59 -14.53
C PRO A 159 0.55 -12.98 -13.05
N TYR A 160 1.65 -13.61 -12.60
CA TYR A 160 1.84 -14.06 -11.22
C TYR A 160 2.75 -13.10 -10.45
N ARG A 161 2.29 -12.58 -9.31
CA ARG A 161 3.04 -11.61 -8.51
C ARG A 161 2.94 -11.92 -7.04
N LEU A 162 4.07 -11.90 -6.34
CA LEU A 162 4.11 -12.13 -4.91
C LEU A 162 4.92 -11.03 -4.21
N SER A 163 4.33 -10.39 -3.20
CA SER A 163 4.99 -9.45 -2.29
C SER A 163 5.27 -10.11 -0.96
N CYS A 164 6.53 -10.12 -0.51
CA CYS A 164 6.91 -10.71 0.78
C CYS A 164 7.66 -9.68 1.65
N THR A 165 7.16 -9.44 2.86
CA THR A 165 7.86 -8.60 3.86
C THR A 165 7.31 -8.81 5.26
N ALA A 166 8.11 -8.49 6.29
CA ALA A 166 7.64 -8.40 7.68
C ALA A 166 7.08 -6.99 8.01
N THR A 167 7.43 -5.98 7.21
CA THR A 167 7.08 -4.57 7.44
C THR A 167 6.42 -3.98 6.21
N PRO A 168 5.15 -4.33 5.91
CA PRO A 168 4.48 -3.91 4.66
C PRO A 168 4.25 -2.40 4.57
N SER A 169 4.16 -1.73 5.74
CA SER A 169 3.88 -0.30 5.87
C SER A 169 4.67 0.25 7.06
N PRO A 170 5.99 0.44 6.90
CA PRO A 170 6.86 0.80 8.03
C PRO A 170 6.64 2.21 8.58
N ASN A 171 6.00 3.11 7.85
CA ASN A 171 5.74 4.47 8.29
C ASN A 171 4.26 4.78 8.46
N ASP A 172 3.43 4.55 7.42
CA ASP A 172 2.02 4.90 7.41
C ASP A 172 1.20 3.92 6.55
N PHE A 173 -0.09 3.73 6.89
CA PHE A 173 -0.99 2.80 6.17
C PHE A 173 -1.12 3.09 4.67
N GLU A 174 -0.92 4.33 4.24
CA GLU A 174 -0.96 4.69 2.82
C GLU A 174 0.09 3.98 1.95
N GLU A 175 1.19 3.48 2.58
CA GLU A 175 2.23 2.71 1.90
C GLU A 175 1.71 1.36 1.39
N LEU A 176 0.65 0.80 2.00
CA LEU A 176 -0.04 -0.39 1.52
C LEU A 176 -0.59 -0.22 0.11
N GLY A 177 -0.92 1.02 -0.28
CA GLY A 177 -1.33 1.35 -1.64
C GLY A 177 -0.27 1.03 -2.69
N ASN A 178 1.01 1.11 -2.33
CA ASN A 178 2.09 0.75 -3.25
C ASN A 178 2.19 -0.78 -3.43
N GLN A 179 1.91 -1.54 -2.38
CA GLN A 179 1.88 -3.01 -2.44
C GLN A 179 0.73 -3.49 -3.34
N CYS A 180 -0.49 -2.96 -3.13
CA CYS A 180 -1.64 -3.36 -3.94
C CYS A 180 -1.50 -2.91 -5.41
N GLU A 181 -0.86 -1.77 -5.69
CA GLU A 181 -0.61 -1.29 -7.04
C GLU A 181 0.42 -2.17 -7.78
N PHE A 182 1.49 -2.61 -7.10
CA PHE A 182 2.41 -3.61 -7.65
C PHE A 182 1.71 -4.92 -7.99
N LEU A 183 0.83 -5.39 -7.12
CA LEU A 183 0.05 -6.61 -7.36
C LEU A 183 -1.01 -6.43 -8.45
N GLY A 184 -1.34 -5.18 -8.81
CA GLY A 184 -2.38 -4.86 -9.79
C GLY A 184 -3.79 -5.09 -9.27
N VAL A 185 -3.98 -5.05 -7.94
CA VAL A 185 -5.28 -5.17 -7.28
C VAL A 185 -6.05 -3.86 -7.39
N MET A 186 -5.40 -2.75 -7.04
CA MET A 186 -5.98 -1.40 -7.08
C MET A 186 -4.84 -0.37 -7.13
N SER A 187 -5.04 0.77 -7.79
CA SER A 187 -4.06 1.84 -7.73
C SER A 187 -4.02 2.47 -6.33
N ARG A 188 -2.86 2.99 -5.92
CA ARG A 188 -2.73 3.71 -4.65
C ARG A 188 -3.73 4.86 -4.54
N THR A 189 -3.95 5.59 -5.64
CA THR A 189 -4.88 6.72 -5.67
C THR A 189 -6.32 6.28 -5.41
N GLU A 190 -6.75 5.17 -5.99
CA GLU A 190 -8.07 4.59 -5.74
C GLU A 190 -8.23 4.12 -4.31
N MET A 191 -7.23 3.43 -3.76
CA MET A 191 -7.23 2.99 -2.36
C MET A 191 -7.39 4.19 -1.42
N LEU A 192 -6.63 5.26 -1.64
CA LEU A 192 -6.71 6.47 -0.82
C LEU A 192 -8.07 7.15 -0.95
N ALA A 193 -8.61 7.27 -2.15
CA ALA A 193 -9.93 7.86 -2.38
C ALA A 193 -11.05 7.04 -1.71
N THR A 194 -10.95 5.72 -1.78
CA THR A 194 -11.97 4.81 -1.25
C THR A 194 -11.96 4.76 0.28
N TYR A 195 -10.80 4.56 0.90
CA TYR A 195 -10.70 4.21 2.32
C TYR A 195 -10.17 5.31 3.23
N PHE A 196 -9.56 6.38 2.67
CA PHE A 196 -8.88 7.41 3.46
C PHE A 196 -9.49 8.79 3.27
N VAL A 197 -9.32 9.63 4.28
CA VAL A 197 -9.63 11.07 4.25
C VAL A 197 -8.33 11.83 4.38
N ASN A 198 -8.15 12.85 3.55
CA ASN A 198 -7.03 13.77 3.71
C ASN A 198 -7.34 14.70 4.89
N ASP A 199 -6.45 14.80 5.86
CA ASP A 199 -6.62 15.70 6.99
C ASP A 199 -6.40 17.15 6.53
N THR A 200 -7.42 17.97 6.64
CA THR A 200 -7.49 19.33 6.05
C THR A 200 -6.49 20.32 6.64
N GLY A 201 -5.73 19.94 7.67
CA GLY A 201 -4.71 20.76 8.32
C GLY A 201 -3.27 20.54 7.85
N ASP A 202 -3.00 19.38 7.23
CA ASP A 202 -1.66 19.04 6.75
C ASP A 202 -1.76 18.26 5.43
N THR A 203 -1.28 18.88 4.35
CA THR A 203 -1.45 18.39 2.96
C THR A 203 -0.78 17.03 2.64
N GLY A 204 -0.20 16.37 3.65
CA GLY A 204 0.51 15.10 3.51
C GLY A 204 -0.05 13.93 4.32
N THR A 205 -0.98 14.15 5.25
CA THR A 205 -1.46 13.11 6.17
C THR A 205 -2.82 12.56 5.76
N TRP A 206 -2.86 11.24 5.54
CA TRP A 206 -4.08 10.50 5.22
C TRP A 206 -4.53 9.70 6.43
N ARG A 207 -5.81 9.79 6.77
CA ARG A 207 -6.42 9.06 7.88
C ARG A 207 -7.49 8.10 7.35
N LEU A 208 -7.48 6.86 7.85
CA LEU A 208 -8.51 5.88 7.52
C LEU A 208 -9.89 6.40 7.93
N LYS A 209 -10.89 6.30 7.05
CA LYS A 209 -12.28 6.67 7.32
C LYS A 209 -12.80 5.78 8.44
N GLY A 210 -13.41 6.35 9.51
CA GLY A 210 -13.86 5.58 10.66
C GLY A 210 -14.86 4.47 10.31
N TRP A 211 -15.80 4.75 9.39
CA TRP A 211 -16.78 3.78 8.88
C TRP A 211 -16.21 2.83 7.81
N GLY A 212 -15.09 3.19 7.20
CA GLY A 212 -14.45 2.38 6.17
C GLY A 212 -13.38 1.41 6.68
N ALA A 213 -13.05 1.46 7.98
CA ALA A 213 -11.96 0.67 8.53
C ALA A 213 -12.18 -0.84 8.40
N SER A 214 -13.37 -1.35 8.75
CA SER A 214 -13.69 -2.77 8.59
C SER A 214 -13.60 -3.23 7.13
N LYS A 215 -14.21 -2.48 6.22
CA LYS A 215 -14.17 -2.76 4.78
C LYS A 215 -12.76 -2.70 4.18
N PHE A 216 -11.92 -1.80 4.68
CA PHE A 216 -10.52 -1.73 4.28
C PHE A 216 -9.76 -3.02 4.65
N TRP A 217 -9.98 -3.54 5.86
CA TRP A 217 -9.33 -4.77 6.30
C TRP A 217 -9.88 -6.01 5.61
N GLU A 218 -11.18 -6.07 5.36
CA GLU A 218 -11.81 -7.11 4.53
C GLU A 218 -11.23 -7.12 3.11
N TRP A 219 -11.15 -5.94 2.48
CA TRP A 219 -10.53 -5.78 1.17
C TRP A 219 -9.05 -6.20 1.20
N MET A 220 -8.29 -5.80 2.23
CA MET A 220 -6.91 -6.25 2.38
C MET A 220 -6.80 -7.77 2.48
N GLY A 221 -7.69 -8.43 3.21
CA GLY A 221 -7.75 -9.88 3.33
C GLY A 221 -7.96 -10.61 2.01
N SER A 222 -8.51 -9.94 0.99
CA SER A 222 -8.69 -10.55 -0.32
C SER A 222 -7.38 -10.75 -1.11
N TRP A 223 -6.32 -10.00 -0.80
CA TRP A 223 -5.05 -10.07 -1.53
C TRP A 223 -3.79 -10.20 -0.65
N ALA A 224 -3.90 -10.02 0.66
CA ALA A 224 -2.78 -10.10 1.59
C ALA A 224 -3.09 -11.02 2.78
N VAL A 225 -2.10 -11.82 3.17
CA VAL A 225 -2.09 -12.57 4.43
C VAL A 225 -1.15 -11.86 5.39
N VAL A 226 -1.63 -11.62 6.63
CA VAL A 226 -0.80 -11.07 7.71
C VAL A 226 -0.70 -12.09 8.82
N VAL A 227 0.52 -12.48 9.17
CA VAL A 227 0.79 -13.49 10.20
C VAL A 227 1.96 -13.06 11.07
N ARG A 228 1.72 -12.90 12.37
CA ARG A 228 2.75 -12.69 13.39
C ARG A 228 3.09 -13.98 14.11
N ASN A 229 2.05 -14.80 14.35
CA ASN A 229 2.13 -16.12 14.94
C ASN A 229 1.15 -17.04 14.17
N PRO A 230 1.46 -18.30 13.90
CA PRO A 230 0.54 -19.21 13.22
C PRO A 230 -0.85 -19.32 13.85
N SER A 231 -0.97 -19.03 15.16
CA SER A 231 -2.27 -18.96 15.86
C SER A 231 -3.20 -17.88 15.33
N ASP A 232 -2.67 -16.83 14.72
CA ASP A 232 -3.46 -15.73 14.11
C ASP A 232 -4.40 -16.26 13.03
N ILE A 233 -3.97 -17.31 12.31
CA ILE A 233 -4.72 -17.94 11.22
C ILE A 233 -5.23 -19.35 11.57
N GLY A 234 -5.22 -19.70 12.87
CA GLY A 234 -5.85 -20.92 13.41
C GLY A 234 -4.99 -22.19 13.41
N PHE A 235 -3.66 -22.05 13.30
CA PHE A 235 -2.71 -23.14 13.44
C PHE A 235 -2.01 -23.09 14.80
N ASP A 236 -1.35 -24.21 15.20
CA ASP A 236 -0.55 -24.23 16.43
C ASP A 236 0.66 -23.28 16.30
N GLY A 237 0.67 -22.26 17.14
CA GLY A 237 1.72 -21.24 17.20
C GLY A 237 2.70 -21.40 18.35
N SER A 238 2.53 -22.40 19.21
CA SER A 238 3.30 -22.55 20.46
C SER A 238 4.82 -22.58 20.27
N ARG A 239 5.30 -23.09 19.14
CA ARG A 239 6.73 -23.11 18.79
C ARG A 239 7.28 -21.72 18.41
N TYR A 240 6.41 -20.75 18.18
CA TYR A 240 6.76 -19.38 17.73
C TYR A 240 6.63 -18.35 18.84
N ASP A 241 6.25 -18.78 20.05
CA ASP A 241 6.25 -17.92 21.22
C ASP A 241 7.68 -17.55 21.58
N LEU A 242 7.97 -16.25 21.49
CA LEU A 242 9.29 -15.73 21.77
C LEU A 242 9.41 -15.32 23.25
N PRO A 243 10.63 -15.45 23.83
CA PRO A 243 10.88 -14.98 25.16
C PRO A 243 10.73 -13.44 25.23
N PRO A 244 10.71 -12.83 26.44
CA PRO A 244 10.56 -11.38 26.58
C PRO A 244 11.61 -10.58 25.79
N LEU A 245 11.17 -9.45 25.19
CA LEU A 245 12.01 -8.45 24.56
C LEU A 245 12.06 -7.22 25.46
N ASN A 246 13.23 -6.91 25.98
CA ASN A 246 13.44 -5.82 26.94
C ASN A 246 14.23 -4.68 26.30
N TYR A 247 13.77 -3.45 26.48
CA TYR A 247 14.47 -2.25 26.03
C TYR A 247 15.03 -1.45 27.21
N TYR A 248 16.31 -1.09 27.12
CA TYR A 248 17.01 -0.29 28.12
C TYR A 248 17.53 0.99 27.46
N GLU A 249 17.08 2.13 27.96
CA GLU A 249 17.50 3.44 27.47
C GLU A 249 18.68 3.93 28.31
N ASN A 250 19.79 4.20 27.64
CA ASN A 250 21.01 4.72 28.24
C ASN A 250 21.29 6.10 27.63
N VAL A 251 21.05 7.13 28.41
CA VAL A 251 21.27 8.52 27.98
C VAL A 251 22.67 8.94 28.47
N VAL A 252 23.50 9.42 27.55
CA VAL A 252 24.82 9.97 27.88
C VAL A 252 24.78 11.50 27.79
N ASP A 253 25.66 12.14 28.54
CA ASP A 253 25.81 13.59 28.54
C ASP A 253 26.13 14.12 27.15
N ALA A 254 25.47 15.19 26.74
CA ALA A 254 25.67 15.83 25.45
C ALA A 254 26.54 17.09 25.58
N LYS A 255 27.59 17.17 24.74
CA LYS A 255 28.31 18.45 24.57
C LYS A 255 27.40 19.46 23.85
N PRO A 256 27.39 20.74 24.23
CA PRO A 256 26.63 21.78 23.56
C PRO A 256 26.90 21.83 22.05
N LEU A 257 25.87 22.16 21.26
CA LEU A 257 25.97 22.30 19.79
C LEU A 257 26.54 23.71 19.46
N GLY A 258 27.85 23.82 19.25
CA GLY A 258 28.52 25.08 18.92
C GLY A 258 28.89 25.92 20.15
N ASP A 259 28.69 27.25 20.09
CA ASP A 259 29.05 28.20 21.17
C ASP A 259 27.92 28.35 22.22
N GLU A 260 26.97 27.39 22.27
CA GLU A 260 25.89 27.43 23.25
C GLU A 260 26.37 26.98 24.64
N LEU A 261 25.84 27.64 25.67
CA LEU A 261 26.17 27.34 27.07
C LEU A 261 25.43 26.10 27.61
N PHE A 262 24.33 25.69 26.95
CA PHE A 262 23.48 24.57 27.38
C PHE A 262 23.14 23.65 26.20
N SER A 263 23.03 22.37 26.49
CA SER A 263 22.53 21.39 25.52
C SER A 263 21.06 21.61 25.24
N ARG A 264 20.67 21.68 23.97
CA ARG A 264 19.28 21.73 23.52
C ARG A 264 18.96 20.57 22.55
N PRO A 265 17.68 20.14 22.45
CA PRO A 265 17.29 19.12 21.48
C PRO A 265 17.63 19.53 20.04
N ALA A 266 18.23 18.62 19.29
CA ALA A 266 18.51 18.81 17.88
C ALA A 266 17.22 18.68 17.06
N LEU A 267 16.79 19.77 16.43
CA LEU A 267 15.52 19.85 15.68
C LEU A 267 15.70 19.47 14.21
N THR A 268 16.82 19.85 13.59
CA THR A 268 17.10 19.61 12.18
C THR A 268 17.95 18.34 11.97
N LEU A 269 17.88 17.74 10.78
CA LEU A 269 18.73 16.60 10.40
C LEU A 269 20.23 16.90 10.50
N THR A 270 20.63 18.13 10.20
CA THR A 270 22.02 18.57 10.28
C THR A 270 22.49 18.67 11.73
N GLU A 271 21.67 19.25 12.61
CA GLU A 271 21.95 19.32 14.05
C GLU A 271 22.03 17.92 14.67
N ARG A 272 21.13 17.02 14.31
CA ARG A 272 21.16 15.61 14.78
C ARG A 272 22.44 14.90 14.38
N ARG A 273 22.88 15.03 13.12
CA ARG A 273 24.17 14.46 12.67
C ARG A 273 25.36 15.05 13.42
N LYS A 274 25.30 16.34 13.75
CA LYS A 274 26.36 17.00 14.56
C LYS A 274 26.34 16.51 16.01
N ALA A 275 25.15 16.39 16.61
CA ALA A 275 24.97 15.84 17.95
C ALA A 275 25.50 14.40 18.05
N GLN A 276 25.17 13.54 17.10
CA GLN A 276 25.66 12.17 17.00
C GLN A 276 27.19 12.10 16.95
N ARG A 277 27.83 12.96 16.14
CA ARG A 277 29.31 12.99 16.05
C ARG A 277 29.97 13.49 17.32
N ASN A 278 29.37 14.47 17.97
CA ASN A 278 29.92 15.07 19.19
C ASN A 278 29.84 14.14 20.41
N SER A 279 28.97 13.14 20.42
CA SER A 279 28.73 12.20 21.52
C SER A 279 29.31 10.80 21.27
N ILE A 280 30.11 10.58 20.21
CA ILE A 280 30.65 9.26 19.85
C ILE A 280 31.46 8.69 21.01
N GLU A 281 32.36 9.47 21.60
CA GLU A 281 33.26 9.01 22.64
C GLU A 281 32.51 8.56 23.90
N GLU A 282 31.57 9.37 24.36
CA GLU A 282 30.77 9.12 25.55
C GLU A 282 29.86 7.88 25.34
N ARG A 283 29.19 7.76 24.19
CA ARG A 283 28.37 6.60 23.86
C ARG A 283 29.20 5.32 23.75
N CYS A 284 30.32 5.36 23.04
CA CYS A 284 31.16 4.17 22.86
C CYS A 284 31.77 3.70 24.19
N LYS A 285 32.22 4.61 25.07
CA LYS A 285 32.71 4.27 26.42
C LYS A 285 31.60 3.60 27.24
N SER A 286 30.40 4.19 27.27
CA SER A 286 29.27 3.63 28.03
C SER A 286 28.88 2.24 27.55
N VAL A 287 28.91 1.99 26.22
CA VAL A 287 28.69 0.65 25.64
C VAL A 287 29.82 -0.31 26.05
N ALA A 288 31.08 0.12 25.92
CA ALA A 288 32.23 -0.73 26.25
C ALA A 288 32.23 -1.14 27.72
N ASP A 289 31.91 -0.20 28.62
CA ASP A 289 31.78 -0.48 30.06
C ASP A 289 30.71 -1.54 30.34
N LEU A 290 29.55 -1.40 29.73
CA LEU A 290 28.45 -2.37 29.87
C LEU A 290 28.83 -3.76 29.32
N VAL A 291 29.42 -3.83 28.14
CA VAL A 291 29.79 -5.07 27.45
C VAL A 291 30.96 -5.77 28.18
N ASN A 292 31.93 -5.02 28.67
CA ASN A 292 33.07 -5.55 29.41
C ASN A 292 32.73 -5.99 30.84
N ALA A 293 31.62 -5.49 31.42
CA ALA A 293 31.11 -5.93 32.71
C ALA A 293 30.42 -7.31 32.64
N LYS A 294 30.06 -7.80 31.43
CA LYS A 294 29.32 -9.07 31.21
C LYS A 294 30.12 -9.99 30.28
N LEU A 295 31.20 -10.54 30.77
CA LEU A 295 32.15 -11.33 29.96
C LEU A 295 31.61 -12.66 29.46
N ASP A 296 30.62 -13.23 30.12
CA ASP A 296 30.01 -14.52 29.76
C ASP A 296 28.89 -14.42 28.73
N GLU A 297 28.51 -13.19 28.35
CA GLU A 297 27.40 -12.94 27.43
C GLU A 297 27.89 -12.59 26.03
N GLN A 298 27.16 -13.11 25.01
CA GLN A 298 27.41 -12.75 23.62
C GLN A 298 26.69 -11.43 23.29
N TRP A 299 27.38 -10.51 22.60
CA TRP A 299 26.88 -9.17 22.30
C TRP A 299 26.93 -8.85 20.81
N LEU A 300 25.84 -8.28 20.29
CA LEU A 300 25.75 -7.70 18.96
C LEU A 300 25.65 -6.17 19.09
N ILE A 301 26.65 -5.45 18.57
CA ILE A 301 26.71 -4.00 18.65
C ILE A 301 26.43 -3.39 17.28
N TRP A 302 25.39 -2.57 17.21
CA TRP A 302 24.96 -1.88 16.02
C TRP A 302 25.47 -0.44 15.99
N CYS A 303 26.30 -0.12 14.99
CA CYS A 303 26.86 1.20 14.75
C CYS A 303 26.19 1.89 13.58
N HIS A 304 26.14 3.22 13.60
CA HIS A 304 25.74 4.05 12.49
C HIS A 304 26.95 4.59 11.71
N LEU A 305 27.99 5.05 12.40
CA LEU A 305 29.21 5.61 11.85
C LEU A 305 30.37 4.60 11.87
N ASN A 306 31.41 4.80 11.01
CA ASN A 306 32.62 3.98 11.03
C ASN A 306 33.46 4.27 12.29
N ASP A 307 33.55 5.56 12.63
CA ASP A 307 34.30 6.02 13.81
C ASP A 307 33.81 5.37 15.11
N GLU A 308 32.49 5.13 15.24
CA GLU A 308 31.91 4.37 16.36
C GLU A 308 32.42 2.93 16.39
N ALA A 309 32.43 2.26 15.22
CA ALA A 309 32.85 0.86 15.13
C ALA A 309 34.34 0.68 15.42
N GLU A 310 35.21 1.58 14.94
CA GLU A 310 36.65 1.57 15.18
C GLU A 310 36.97 1.84 16.64
N LEU A 311 36.33 2.83 17.25
CA LEU A 311 36.52 3.15 18.66
C LEU A 311 36.07 1.98 19.57
N LEU A 312 34.90 1.40 19.31
CA LEU A 312 34.42 0.24 20.07
C LEU A 312 35.34 -0.97 19.94
N GLN A 313 35.91 -1.22 18.76
CA GLN A 313 36.85 -2.30 18.55
C GLN A 313 38.12 -2.08 19.40
N SER A 314 38.54 -0.85 19.58
CA SER A 314 39.68 -0.53 20.46
C SER A 314 39.37 -0.66 21.96
N LEU A 315 38.13 -0.40 22.37
CA LEU A 315 37.68 -0.43 23.77
C LEU A 315 37.22 -1.80 24.26
N ILE A 316 36.87 -2.71 23.34
CA ILE A 316 36.33 -4.04 23.67
C ILE A 316 37.28 -5.13 23.15
N PRO A 317 38.16 -5.69 24.02
CA PRO A 317 39.12 -6.71 23.61
C PRO A 317 38.44 -7.94 23.02
N GLY A 318 38.98 -8.46 21.91
CA GLY A 318 38.47 -9.66 21.24
C GLY A 318 37.17 -9.45 20.46
N SER A 319 36.73 -8.19 20.29
CA SER A 319 35.59 -7.89 19.43
C SER A 319 35.96 -8.00 17.94
N VAL A 320 35.01 -8.43 17.12
CA VAL A 320 35.12 -8.51 15.65
C VAL A 320 34.29 -7.41 15.03
N ASN A 321 34.93 -6.55 14.24
CA ASN A 321 34.27 -5.49 13.49
C ASN A 321 34.13 -5.90 12.03
N VAL A 322 32.88 -5.92 11.52
CA VAL A 322 32.57 -6.26 10.13
C VAL A 322 32.08 -5.01 9.40
N GLN A 323 32.87 -4.55 8.44
CA GLN A 323 32.63 -3.32 7.68
C GLN A 323 32.23 -3.58 6.21
N GLY A 324 31.65 -2.57 5.57
CA GLY A 324 31.26 -2.65 4.16
C GLY A 324 32.44 -2.83 3.19
N SER A 325 33.61 -2.32 3.55
CA SER A 325 34.86 -2.40 2.77
C SER A 325 35.60 -3.74 2.89
N ASP A 326 35.20 -4.61 3.85
CA ASP A 326 35.87 -5.90 4.01
C ASP A 326 35.63 -6.82 2.80
N ASP A 327 36.53 -7.75 2.60
CA ASP A 327 36.39 -8.80 1.61
C ASP A 327 35.10 -9.61 1.82
N PRO A 328 34.32 -9.93 0.77
CA PRO A 328 33.04 -10.64 0.90
C PRO A 328 33.14 -11.98 1.62
N ASP A 329 34.18 -12.78 1.36
CA ASP A 329 34.35 -14.11 1.97
C ASP A 329 34.69 -13.97 3.46
N LYS A 330 35.54 -12.98 3.80
CA LYS A 330 35.87 -12.65 5.19
C LYS A 330 34.64 -12.17 5.97
N LYS A 331 33.78 -11.35 5.35
CA LYS A 331 32.51 -10.93 5.96
C LYS A 331 31.61 -12.11 6.26
N ALA A 332 31.37 -12.96 5.25
CA ALA A 332 30.53 -14.15 5.40
C ALA A 332 31.04 -15.04 6.51
N LYS A 333 32.34 -15.30 6.54
CA LYS A 333 32.97 -16.13 7.59
C LYS A 333 32.77 -15.51 8.98
N ASN A 334 33.10 -14.24 9.19
CA ASN A 334 32.99 -13.61 10.50
C ASN A 334 31.54 -13.58 11.02
N LEU A 335 30.56 -13.38 10.13
CA LEU A 335 29.14 -13.41 10.51
C LEU A 335 28.67 -14.81 10.87
N LEU A 336 29.11 -15.84 10.15
CA LEU A 336 28.81 -17.24 10.45
C LEU A 336 29.47 -17.69 11.77
N ASP A 337 30.73 -17.38 11.96
CA ASP A 337 31.46 -17.69 13.20
C ASP A 337 30.78 -17.04 14.43
N PHE A 338 30.30 -15.80 14.31
CA PHE A 338 29.50 -15.17 15.37
C PHE A 338 28.16 -15.88 15.59
N ALA A 339 27.46 -16.26 14.52
CA ALA A 339 26.21 -17.02 14.62
C ALA A 339 26.38 -18.37 15.32
N HIS A 340 27.56 -19.00 15.15
CA HIS A 340 27.93 -20.23 15.84
C HIS A 340 28.42 -20.02 17.28
N GLY A 341 28.69 -18.77 17.69
CA GLY A 341 29.12 -18.42 19.04
C GLY A 341 30.64 -18.42 19.22
N GLU A 342 31.42 -18.47 18.13
CA GLU A 342 32.91 -18.44 18.17
C GLU A 342 33.44 -17.07 18.61
N TYR A 343 32.65 -16.01 18.39
CA TYR A 343 32.99 -14.66 18.86
C TYR A 343 32.03 -14.18 19.94
N ARG A 344 32.57 -13.55 20.98
CA ARG A 344 31.77 -12.96 22.06
C ARG A 344 31.07 -11.67 21.61
N VAL A 345 31.78 -10.81 20.85
CA VAL A 345 31.27 -9.50 20.46
C VAL A 345 31.41 -9.30 18.95
N LEU A 346 30.32 -9.02 18.30
CA LEU A 346 30.26 -8.58 16.91
C LEU A 346 29.87 -7.11 16.85
N ILE A 347 30.63 -6.30 16.13
CA ILE A 347 30.38 -4.90 15.84
C ILE A 347 30.06 -4.80 14.34
N SER A 348 28.91 -4.24 13.97
CA SER A 348 28.56 -4.05 12.57
C SER A 348 27.48 -2.97 12.38
N LYS A 349 27.10 -2.71 11.14
CA LYS A 349 26.02 -1.80 10.80
C LYS A 349 24.78 -2.57 10.36
N PRO A 350 23.54 -2.07 10.63
CA PRO A 350 22.31 -2.71 10.16
C PRO A 350 22.27 -2.97 8.65
N LYS A 351 22.91 -2.13 7.84
CA LYS A 351 23.01 -2.34 6.38
C LYS A 351 23.89 -3.53 5.98
N ILE A 352 24.80 -3.97 6.83
CA ILE A 352 25.79 -5.02 6.52
C ILE A 352 25.33 -6.36 7.06
N ALA A 353 25.02 -6.43 8.35
CA ALA A 353 24.63 -7.66 9.05
C ALA A 353 23.13 -7.69 9.40
N GLY A 354 22.38 -6.64 9.07
CA GLY A 354 20.94 -6.54 9.35
C GLY A 354 20.04 -7.27 8.36
N TYR A 355 20.59 -7.88 7.29
CA TYR A 355 19.82 -8.66 6.32
C TYR A 355 20.34 -10.09 6.24
N GLY A 356 19.42 -11.06 6.29
CA GLY A 356 19.68 -12.47 5.99
C GLY A 356 20.28 -13.33 7.11
N MET A 357 21.06 -12.80 8.03
CA MET A 357 21.75 -13.60 9.04
C MET A 357 20.92 -13.89 10.28
N ASN A 358 21.18 -15.04 10.93
CA ASN A 358 20.50 -15.50 12.13
C ASN A 358 21.47 -15.51 13.33
N PHE A 359 21.17 -14.70 14.36
CA PHE A 359 21.98 -14.62 15.56
C PHE A 359 21.19 -15.06 16.81
N GLN A 360 20.51 -16.21 16.72
CA GLN A 360 19.61 -16.72 17.76
C GLN A 360 20.33 -17.08 19.07
N LYS A 361 21.64 -17.33 19.05
CA LYS A 361 22.43 -17.58 20.27
C LYS A 361 22.70 -16.28 21.05
N CYS A 362 22.70 -15.14 20.36
CA CYS A 362 22.92 -13.83 20.97
C CYS A 362 21.62 -13.28 21.57
N SER A 363 21.66 -12.89 22.83
CA SER A 363 20.51 -12.31 23.56
C SER A 363 20.73 -10.88 24.03
N HIS A 364 21.89 -10.29 23.75
CA HIS A 364 22.22 -8.92 24.13
C HIS A 364 22.58 -8.08 22.91
N MET A 365 21.94 -6.93 22.77
CA MET A 365 22.23 -5.98 21.71
C MET A 365 22.46 -4.58 22.26
N ALA A 366 23.38 -3.83 21.64
CA ALA A 366 23.58 -2.43 21.90
C ALA A 366 23.51 -1.62 20.61
N PHE A 367 22.71 -0.58 20.57
CA PHE A 367 22.68 0.42 19.50
C PHE A 367 23.44 1.65 19.98
N VAL A 368 24.59 1.89 19.37
CA VAL A 368 25.47 3.01 19.73
C VAL A 368 25.06 4.29 19.02
N GLY A 369 24.54 4.16 17.80
CA GLY A 369 23.96 5.24 17.03
C GLY A 369 22.74 4.73 16.29
N MET A 370 21.71 5.56 16.19
CA MET A 370 20.46 5.22 15.52
C MET A 370 20.13 6.26 14.45
N ASP A 371 19.45 5.81 13.39
CA ASP A 371 18.76 6.71 12.46
C ASP A 371 17.23 6.65 12.68
N ASP A 372 16.47 7.54 12.01
CA ASP A 372 15.00 7.59 12.13
C ASP A 372 14.29 6.42 11.40
N SER A 373 15.04 5.44 10.88
CA SER A 373 14.48 4.33 10.14
C SER A 373 14.02 3.20 11.06
N PHE A 374 12.72 3.15 11.34
CA PHE A 374 12.11 2.05 12.10
C PHE A 374 12.36 0.69 11.46
N GLU A 375 12.28 0.57 10.15
CA GLU A 375 12.52 -0.69 9.43
C GLU A 375 13.91 -1.26 9.69
N LYS A 376 14.98 -0.44 9.60
CA LYS A 376 16.35 -0.90 9.89
C LYS A 376 16.51 -1.31 11.35
N PHE A 377 15.93 -0.55 12.26
CA PHE A 377 15.91 -0.88 13.68
C PHE A 377 15.19 -2.20 13.92
N TYR A 378 13.99 -2.35 13.41
CA TYR A 378 13.18 -3.56 13.50
C TYR A 378 13.92 -4.78 12.95
N GLN A 379 14.46 -4.68 11.74
CA GLN A 379 15.23 -5.76 11.12
C GLN A 379 16.49 -6.12 11.92
N ALA A 380 17.17 -5.15 12.49
CA ALA A 380 18.35 -5.38 13.33
C ALA A 380 18.00 -6.09 14.64
N VAL A 381 16.91 -5.72 15.32
CA VAL A 381 16.43 -6.39 16.54
C VAL A 381 16.04 -7.83 16.21
N ARG A 382 15.37 -8.06 15.08
CA ARG A 382 14.90 -9.38 14.63
C ARG A 382 16.02 -10.33 14.18
N ARG A 383 17.30 -9.92 14.20
CA ARG A 383 18.44 -10.85 14.02
C ARG A 383 18.64 -11.77 15.22
N CYS A 384 18.37 -11.28 16.42
CA CYS A 384 18.43 -12.06 17.66
C CYS A 384 17.04 -12.47 18.17
N TYR A 385 16.03 -11.59 18.05
CA TYR A 385 14.66 -11.81 18.50
C TYR A 385 13.82 -12.47 17.42
N ARG A 386 13.94 -13.77 17.29
CA ARG A 386 13.30 -14.57 16.25
C ARG A 386 13.10 -16.01 16.66
N PHE A 387 12.35 -16.77 15.86
CA PHE A 387 12.15 -18.21 16.05
C PHE A 387 13.46 -18.93 16.41
N GLY A 388 13.41 -19.75 17.45
CA GLY A 388 14.55 -20.49 17.99
C GLY A 388 15.33 -19.74 19.07
N GLN A 389 14.99 -18.47 19.40
CA GLN A 389 15.51 -17.80 20.59
C GLN A 389 14.88 -18.35 21.86
N THR A 390 15.70 -18.72 22.82
CA THR A 390 15.26 -19.32 24.10
C THR A 390 15.50 -18.43 25.32
N LYS A 391 16.27 -17.33 25.15
CA LYS A 391 16.60 -16.38 26.23
C LYS A 391 15.89 -15.05 26.02
N PRO A 392 15.53 -14.32 27.11
CA PRO A 392 15.07 -12.94 26.99
C PRO A 392 16.10 -12.09 26.21
N VAL A 393 15.62 -11.34 25.22
CA VAL A 393 16.50 -10.48 24.43
C VAL A 393 16.52 -9.07 25.02
N ASN A 394 17.71 -8.58 25.34
CA ASN A 394 17.94 -7.29 25.94
C ASN A 394 18.56 -6.33 24.94
N VAL A 395 17.84 -5.26 24.64
CA VAL A 395 18.24 -4.23 23.67
C VAL A 395 18.59 -2.94 24.40
N HIS A 396 19.84 -2.56 24.35
CA HIS A 396 20.34 -1.33 24.97
C HIS A 396 20.47 -0.23 23.92
N LEU A 397 19.77 0.87 24.14
CA LEU A 397 19.75 2.02 23.23
C LEU A 397 20.58 3.15 23.86
N PHE A 398 21.64 3.56 23.18
CA PHE A 398 22.52 4.62 23.65
C PHE A 398 22.30 5.89 22.83
N THR A 399 21.84 6.95 23.48
CA THR A 399 21.57 8.26 22.88
C THR A 399 22.17 9.37 23.71
N ALA A 400 22.54 10.48 23.09
CA ALA A 400 22.88 11.69 23.84
C ALA A 400 21.60 12.45 24.24
N GLU A 401 21.63 13.26 25.28
CA GLU A 401 20.51 14.05 25.77
C GLU A 401 19.82 14.87 24.66
N ASN A 402 20.59 15.35 23.68
CA ASN A 402 20.09 16.15 22.56
C ASN A 402 19.55 15.32 21.39
N GLU A 403 19.61 13.97 21.43
CA GLU A 403 19.10 13.05 20.40
C GLU A 403 17.72 12.44 20.73
N GLY A 404 17.09 12.81 21.85
CA GLY A 404 15.83 12.19 22.34
C GLY A 404 14.69 12.11 21.35
N GLN A 405 14.67 12.95 20.31
CA GLN A 405 13.65 12.94 19.26
C GLN A 405 13.71 11.67 18.37
N VAL A 406 14.89 11.09 18.16
CA VAL A 406 15.06 9.86 17.36
C VAL A 406 14.38 8.69 18.07
N LEU A 407 14.63 8.54 19.36
CA LEU A 407 14.03 7.48 20.17
C LEU A 407 12.50 7.61 20.26
N PHE A 408 12.00 8.83 20.46
CA PHE A 408 10.56 9.11 20.45
C PHE A 408 9.90 8.71 19.11
N ASN A 409 10.53 9.05 17.98
CA ASN A 409 10.05 8.70 16.65
C ASN A 409 10.02 7.19 16.42
N LEU A 410 11.06 6.47 16.84
CA LEU A 410 11.13 5.02 16.74
C LEU A 410 10.03 4.34 17.56
N LYS A 411 9.84 4.75 18.82
CA LYS A 411 8.76 4.22 19.68
C LYS A 411 7.37 4.50 19.10
N ARG A 412 7.14 5.70 18.55
CA ARG A 412 5.88 6.05 17.90
C ARG A 412 5.60 5.14 16.71
N LYS A 413 6.62 4.91 15.86
CA LYS A 413 6.49 4.04 14.68
C LYS A 413 6.32 2.57 15.06
N GLU A 414 7.02 2.10 16.09
CA GLU A 414 6.85 0.75 16.63
C GLU A 414 5.43 0.52 17.14
N LYS A 415 4.89 1.48 17.89
CA LYS A 415 3.50 1.44 18.36
C LYS A 415 2.51 1.43 17.19
N GLN A 416 2.73 2.24 16.17
CA GLN A 416 1.89 2.26 14.96
C GLN A 416 1.94 0.92 14.22
N HIS A 417 3.13 0.35 14.04
CA HIS A 417 3.31 -0.97 13.43
C HIS A 417 2.60 -2.07 14.23
N HIS A 418 2.70 -2.03 15.56
CA HIS A 418 2.02 -2.99 16.44
C HIS A 418 0.49 -2.89 16.32
N ILE A 419 -0.07 -1.68 16.42
CA ILE A 419 -1.51 -1.42 16.25
C ILE A 419 -1.97 -1.86 14.85
N MET A 420 -1.19 -1.59 13.82
CA MET A 420 -1.50 -2.03 12.46
C MET A 420 -1.59 -3.55 12.38
N SER A 421 -0.55 -4.24 12.85
CA SER A 421 -0.49 -5.71 12.82
C SER A 421 -1.62 -6.34 13.66
N GLU A 422 -1.96 -5.78 14.82
CA GLU A 422 -3.07 -6.25 15.64
C GLU A 422 -4.41 -6.09 14.92
N LYS A 423 -4.70 -4.90 14.38
CA LYS A 423 -5.93 -4.67 13.63
C LYS A 423 -6.03 -5.56 12.40
N MET A 424 -4.94 -5.72 11.67
CA MET A 424 -4.90 -6.64 10.53
C MET A 424 -5.22 -8.07 10.97
N THR A 425 -4.61 -8.55 12.04
CA THR A 425 -4.84 -9.90 12.56
C THR A 425 -6.27 -10.07 13.08
N GLU A 426 -6.80 -9.09 13.80
CA GLU A 426 -8.16 -9.11 14.36
C GLU A 426 -9.23 -9.16 13.27
N HIS A 427 -9.11 -8.33 12.25
CA HIS A 427 -10.11 -8.24 11.17
C HIS A 427 -9.92 -9.31 10.09
N MET A 428 -8.68 -9.75 9.85
CA MET A 428 -8.37 -10.73 8.81
C MET A 428 -8.41 -12.17 9.34
N GLY A 429 -8.27 -12.40 10.64
CA GLY A 429 -8.14 -13.74 11.20
C GLY A 429 -9.31 -14.66 10.82
N ASP A 430 -10.54 -14.21 10.90
CA ASP A 430 -11.71 -15.00 10.56
C ASP A 430 -11.91 -15.16 9.05
N ILE A 431 -11.60 -14.12 8.27
CA ILE A 431 -11.62 -14.19 6.79
C ILE A 431 -10.57 -15.18 6.31
N MET A 432 -9.34 -15.07 6.83
CA MET A 432 -8.24 -15.98 6.48
C MET A 432 -8.51 -17.42 6.91
N LYS A 433 -9.05 -17.67 8.11
CA LYS A 433 -9.44 -19.01 8.54
C LYS A 433 -10.44 -19.67 7.58
N ASN A 434 -11.38 -18.88 7.04
CA ASN A 434 -12.38 -19.36 6.10
C ASN A 434 -11.80 -19.55 4.68
N GLU A 435 -11.00 -18.60 4.20
CA GLU A 435 -10.35 -18.68 2.87
C GLU A 435 -9.29 -19.79 2.82
N LEU A 436 -8.47 -19.96 3.84
CA LEU A 436 -7.46 -21.03 3.92
C LEU A 436 -8.11 -22.42 4.00
N LYS A 437 -9.33 -22.53 4.55
CA LYS A 437 -10.13 -23.76 4.55
C LYS A 437 -10.90 -24.00 3.25
N GLY A 438 -10.74 -23.14 2.24
CA GLY A 438 -11.43 -23.28 0.94
C GLY A 438 -12.92 -22.93 0.97
N GLN A 439 -13.38 -22.28 2.03
CA GLN A 439 -14.76 -21.78 2.15
C GLN A 439 -14.80 -20.31 1.71
N VAL A 440 -14.84 -20.08 0.41
CA VAL A 440 -15.10 -18.74 -0.14
C VAL A 440 -16.59 -18.45 0.06
N LYS A 441 -16.93 -17.68 1.09
CA LYS A 441 -18.17 -16.92 1.14
C LYS A 441 -17.88 -15.52 0.59
N ILE A 442 -17.97 -15.35 -0.70
CA ILE A 442 -18.29 -14.05 -1.29
C ILE A 442 -19.79 -13.87 -1.08
N THR A 443 -20.18 -13.39 0.07
CA THR A 443 -21.51 -12.84 0.30
C THR A 443 -21.31 -11.36 0.55
N GLU A 444 -21.22 -10.57 -0.52
CA GLU A 444 -21.76 -9.24 -0.42
C GLU A 444 -23.27 -9.41 -0.32
N GLU A 445 -23.79 -9.25 0.88
CA GLU A 445 -25.21 -8.99 1.05
C GLU A 445 -25.47 -7.62 0.39
N TYR A 446 -26.03 -7.66 -0.83
CA TYR A 446 -26.71 -6.50 -1.40
C TYR A 446 -27.81 -6.13 -0.41
N ARG A 447 -27.58 -5.05 0.32
CA ARG A 447 -28.45 -4.62 1.40
C ARG A 447 -29.41 -3.58 0.85
N GLU A 448 -30.70 -3.94 0.80
CA GLU A 448 -31.77 -3.00 0.55
C GLU A 448 -32.37 -2.54 1.89
N ASP A 449 -32.63 -1.25 1.98
CA ASP A 449 -33.31 -0.67 3.14
C ASP A 449 -34.19 0.51 2.70
N VAL A 450 -35.29 0.75 3.43
CA VAL A 450 -36.22 1.82 3.13
C VAL A 450 -36.56 2.58 4.41
N TYR A 451 -36.40 3.89 4.34
CA TYR A 451 -36.81 4.79 5.43
C TYR A 451 -37.91 5.73 4.96
N HIS A 452 -39.00 5.80 5.73
CA HIS A 452 -40.12 6.70 5.49
C HIS A 452 -40.06 7.87 6.46
N GLY A 453 -40.02 9.09 5.94
CA GLY A 453 -40.15 10.33 6.70
C GLY A 453 -41.45 11.05 6.34
N ASP A 454 -41.68 12.19 6.98
CA ASP A 454 -42.86 13.04 6.67
C ASP A 454 -42.66 13.69 5.30
N GLY A 455 -43.45 13.28 4.31
CA GLY A 455 -43.39 13.78 2.94
C GLY A 455 -42.25 13.27 2.06
N PHE A 456 -41.43 12.29 2.51
CA PHE A 456 -40.37 11.70 1.71
C PHE A 456 -40.12 10.22 2.04
N THR A 457 -39.52 9.52 1.10
CA THR A 457 -39.02 8.16 1.30
C THR A 457 -37.59 8.07 0.79
N VAL A 458 -36.70 7.46 1.57
CA VAL A 458 -35.30 7.21 1.20
C VAL A 458 -35.12 5.71 0.97
N HIS A 459 -34.57 5.35 -0.17
CA HIS A 459 -34.26 3.97 -0.53
C HIS A 459 -32.74 3.78 -0.60
N LEU A 460 -32.21 2.80 0.11
CA LEU A 460 -30.89 2.27 -0.09
C LEU A 460 -31.03 1.05 -1.01
N SER A 461 -30.76 1.21 -2.30
CA SER A 461 -30.92 0.14 -3.29
C SER A 461 -30.22 0.49 -4.60
N ASP A 462 -30.16 -0.47 -5.53
CA ASP A 462 -29.77 -0.21 -6.92
C ASP A 462 -30.79 0.72 -7.60
N CYS A 463 -30.31 1.85 -8.10
CA CYS A 463 -31.17 2.89 -8.67
C CYS A 463 -31.89 2.46 -9.95
N VAL A 464 -31.32 1.54 -10.74
CA VAL A 464 -31.96 1.00 -11.95
C VAL A 464 -33.11 0.09 -11.56
N GLN A 465 -32.91 -0.81 -10.60
CA GLN A 465 -33.96 -1.71 -10.14
C GLN A 465 -35.07 -0.95 -9.42
N LEU A 466 -34.72 0.03 -8.59
CA LEU A 466 -35.69 0.89 -7.94
C LEU A 466 -36.54 1.65 -8.97
N ALA A 467 -35.90 2.25 -9.97
CA ALA A 467 -36.61 3.00 -11.01
C ALA A 467 -37.60 2.13 -11.79
N ARG A 468 -37.30 0.83 -12.01
CA ARG A 468 -38.24 -0.12 -12.66
C ARG A 468 -39.59 -0.29 -11.91
N ASN A 469 -39.56 -0.10 -10.60
CA ASN A 469 -40.75 -0.21 -9.74
C ASN A 469 -41.58 1.09 -9.68
N ILE A 470 -41.09 2.19 -10.26
CA ILE A 470 -41.80 3.46 -10.32
C ILE A 470 -42.71 3.45 -11.57
N GLU A 471 -43.93 3.97 -11.42
CA GLU A 471 -44.91 4.08 -12.50
C GLU A 471 -44.39 4.99 -13.63
N SER A 472 -44.71 4.64 -14.89
CA SER A 472 -44.34 5.47 -16.04
C SER A 472 -45.04 6.82 -15.98
N ASP A 473 -44.36 7.86 -16.46
CA ASP A 473 -44.90 9.23 -16.55
C ASP A 473 -45.44 9.77 -15.20
N SER A 474 -44.79 9.39 -14.09
CA SER A 474 -45.22 9.75 -12.72
C SER A 474 -44.37 10.82 -12.06
N ILE A 475 -43.12 10.98 -12.48
CA ILE A 475 -42.13 11.88 -11.83
C ILE A 475 -42.07 13.23 -12.54
N ASP A 476 -42.24 14.31 -11.76
CA ASP A 476 -42.20 15.67 -12.28
C ASP A 476 -40.78 16.23 -12.49
N TYR A 477 -39.84 15.82 -11.64
CA TYR A 477 -38.44 16.30 -11.72
C TYR A 477 -37.49 15.32 -11.07
N SER A 478 -36.31 15.15 -11.67
CA SER A 478 -35.22 14.37 -11.09
C SER A 478 -33.94 15.20 -11.02
N ILE A 479 -33.21 15.13 -9.91
CA ILE A 479 -31.90 15.73 -9.73
C ILE A 479 -30.98 14.77 -9.01
N PHE A 480 -29.75 14.61 -9.51
CA PHE A 480 -28.77 13.70 -8.93
C PHE A 480 -27.34 14.03 -9.39
N SER A 481 -26.37 13.38 -8.77
CA SER A 481 -24.97 13.37 -9.21
C SER A 481 -24.58 11.93 -9.53
N PRO A 482 -24.33 11.57 -10.81
CA PRO A 482 -23.83 10.25 -11.14
C PRO A 482 -22.42 10.07 -10.60
N PRO A 483 -21.94 8.84 -10.40
CA PRO A 483 -20.54 8.57 -10.21
C PRO A 483 -19.71 9.16 -11.35
N PHE A 484 -18.51 9.66 -11.06
CA PHE A 484 -17.62 10.22 -12.08
C PHE A 484 -16.79 9.10 -12.73
N ALA A 485 -17.46 8.21 -13.47
CA ALA A 485 -16.90 6.99 -14.06
C ALA A 485 -16.12 6.17 -13.01
N ASP A 486 -14.90 5.77 -13.33
CA ASP A 486 -13.99 5.00 -12.47
C ASP A 486 -13.20 5.83 -11.44
N LEU A 487 -13.54 7.11 -11.27
CA LEU A 487 -12.79 8.01 -10.37
C LEU A 487 -12.98 7.66 -8.89
N PHE A 488 -14.19 7.21 -8.52
CA PHE A 488 -14.53 6.78 -7.17
C PHE A 488 -15.35 5.50 -7.21
N VAL A 489 -14.88 4.47 -6.51
CA VAL A 489 -15.64 3.25 -6.24
C VAL A 489 -16.29 3.41 -4.87
N TYR A 490 -17.61 3.34 -4.81
CA TYR A 490 -18.37 3.55 -3.56
C TYR A 490 -18.63 2.23 -2.82
N SER A 491 -18.66 1.12 -3.55
CA SER A 491 -18.80 -0.22 -2.98
C SER A 491 -18.16 -1.27 -3.90
N ASN A 492 -17.94 -2.47 -3.38
CA ASN A 492 -17.47 -3.59 -4.21
C ASN A 492 -18.59 -4.23 -5.03
N SER A 493 -19.81 -3.72 -4.90
CA SER A 493 -20.97 -4.25 -5.62
C SER A 493 -20.85 -4.01 -7.13
N ASN A 494 -21.25 -4.99 -7.92
CA ASN A 494 -21.34 -4.84 -9.37
C ASN A 494 -22.46 -3.90 -9.81
N TYR A 495 -23.42 -3.64 -8.92
CA TYR A 495 -24.47 -2.65 -9.12
C TYR A 495 -23.92 -1.23 -8.98
N ASP A 496 -22.79 -1.03 -8.27
CA ASP A 496 -22.13 0.28 -8.21
C ASP A 496 -21.59 0.66 -9.59
N MET A 497 -22.12 1.76 -10.16
CA MET A 497 -21.68 2.27 -11.46
C MET A 497 -20.25 2.81 -11.43
N GLY A 498 -19.76 3.27 -10.27
CA GLY A 498 -18.36 3.67 -10.08
C GLY A 498 -17.38 2.50 -10.15
N ASN A 499 -17.86 1.27 -9.92
CA ASN A 499 -17.07 0.06 -10.06
C ASN A 499 -17.11 -0.43 -11.52
N CYS A 500 -16.45 0.27 -12.44
CA CYS A 500 -16.37 -0.03 -13.86
C CYS A 500 -14.90 -0.15 -14.33
N LYS A 501 -14.68 -0.89 -15.42
CA LYS A 501 -13.34 -1.10 -15.99
C LYS A 501 -12.83 0.13 -16.75
N ASN A 502 -13.75 0.82 -17.42
CA ASN A 502 -13.50 1.98 -18.27
C ASN A 502 -14.77 2.80 -18.44
N ASP A 503 -14.64 3.93 -19.13
CA ASP A 503 -15.76 4.85 -19.39
C ASP A 503 -16.88 4.22 -20.22
N GLU A 504 -16.55 3.32 -21.17
CA GLU A 504 -17.53 2.63 -22.00
C GLU A 504 -18.44 1.73 -21.15
N GLU A 505 -17.86 0.97 -20.22
CA GLU A 505 -18.64 0.11 -19.31
C GLU A 505 -19.53 0.95 -18.38
N PHE A 506 -19.00 2.09 -17.87
CA PHE A 506 -19.78 3.03 -17.09
C PHE A 506 -20.98 3.56 -17.88
N ILE A 507 -20.75 4.09 -19.08
CA ILE A 507 -21.82 4.65 -19.94
C ILE A 507 -22.85 3.57 -20.32
N GLN A 508 -22.40 2.34 -20.59
CA GLN A 508 -23.33 1.23 -20.86
C GLN A 508 -24.24 0.95 -19.66
N GLN A 509 -23.72 0.90 -18.45
CA GLN A 509 -24.53 0.71 -17.25
C GLN A 509 -25.44 1.90 -17.00
N PHE A 510 -24.93 3.11 -17.15
CA PHE A 510 -25.68 4.33 -16.93
C PHE A 510 -26.86 4.49 -17.90
N LYS A 511 -26.72 4.01 -19.14
CA LYS A 511 -27.83 4.01 -20.11
C LYS A 511 -29.06 3.21 -19.64
N TYR A 512 -28.90 2.17 -18.82
CA TYR A 512 -30.07 1.48 -18.24
C TYR A 512 -30.84 2.41 -17.30
N LEU A 513 -30.13 3.20 -16.46
CA LEU A 513 -30.78 4.20 -15.62
C LEU A 513 -31.43 5.29 -16.46
N ILE A 514 -30.76 5.81 -17.50
CA ILE A 514 -31.31 6.85 -18.38
C ILE A 514 -32.60 6.36 -19.07
N ALA A 515 -32.64 5.11 -19.50
CA ALA A 515 -33.84 4.52 -20.13
C ALA A 515 -35.02 4.47 -19.14
N GLU A 516 -34.79 4.04 -17.90
CA GLU A 516 -35.82 4.06 -16.87
C GLU A 516 -36.23 5.49 -16.51
N MET A 517 -35.29 6.44 -16.43
CA MET A 517 -35.64 7.84 -16.23
C MET A 517 -36.47 8.42 -17.34
N PHE A 518 -36.20 8.03 -18.61
CA PHE A 518 -37.04 8.42 -19.74
C PHE A 518 -38.46 7.88 -19.61
N ARG A 519 -38.60 6.68 -19.07
CA ARG A 519 -39.91 6.05 -18.85
C ARG A 519 -40.71 6.74 -17.73
N ILE A 520 -40.05 7.02 -16.58
CA ILE A 520 -40.75 7.49 -15.36
C ILE A 520 -41.00 9.00 -15.34
N ILE A 521 -40.18 9.79 -16.02
CA ILE A 521 -40.36 11.25 -16.11
C ILE A 521 -41.54 11.57 -17.00
N LYS A 522 -42.41 12.48 -16.55
CA LYS A 522 -43.55 12.97 -17.35
C LYS A 522 -43.08 13.69 -18.61
N PRO A 523 -43.83 13.61 -19.72
CA PRO A 523 -43.57 14.40 -20.94
C PRO A 523 -43.42 15.91 -20.61
N GLY A 524 -42.46 16.56 -21.25
CA GLY A 524 -42.22 18.00 -21.03
C GLY A 524 -41.53 18.37 -19.69
N ARG A 525 -41.15 17.37 -18.87
CA ARG A 525 -40.46 17.59 -17.60
C ARG A 525 -38.93 17.38 -17.71
N ASN A 526 -38.21 17.83 -16.70
CA ASN A 526 -36.76 17.95 -16.72
C ASN A 526 -36.07 16.92 -15.80
N VAL A 527 -34.84 16.58 -16.18
CA VAL A 527 -33.89 15.83 -15.40
C VAL A 527 -32.60 16.67 -15.32
N SER A 528 -32.10 16.93 -14.14
CA SER A 528 -30.83 17.63 -13.95
C SER A 528 -29.79 16.73 -13.29
N PHE A 529 -28.56 16.80 -13.77
CA PHE A 529 -27.46 16.07 -13.13
C PHE A 529 -26.21 16.96 -12.97
N HIS A 530 -25.54 16.76 -11.83
CA HIS A 530 -24.28 17.41 -11.54
C HIS A 530 -23.11 16.60 -12.08
N CYS A 531 -22.19 17.24 -12.79
CA CYS A 531 -21.00 16.57 -13.34
C CYS A 531 -19.84 17.55 -13.52
N MET A 532 -18.65 16.99 -13.84
CA MET A 532 -17.47 17.75 -14.27
C MET A 532 -16.74 16.98 -15.36
N ASN A 533 -15.87 17.66 -16.13
CA ASN A 533 -14.92 16.98 -16.99
C ASN A 533 -13.78 16.37 -16.17
N LEU A 534 -13.30 15.20 -16.57
CA LEU A 534 -12.35 14.44 -15.77
C LEU A 534 -10.92 14.69 -16.24
N PRO A 535 -9.97 14.97 -15.33
CA PRO A 535 -8.56 15.11 -15.69
C PRO A 535 -7.97 13.76 -16.11
N THR A 536 -7.13 13.78 -17.15
CA THR A 536 -6.32 12.63 -17.53
C THR A 536 -4.95 12.68 -16.86
N THR A 537 -4.36 11.51 -16.68
CA THR A 537 -3.00 11.37 -16.14
C THR A 537 -2.11 10.67 -17.16
N LYS A 538 -0.82 11.02 -17.19
CA LYS A 538 0.15 10.37 -18.07
C LYS A 538 0.25 8.88 -17.81
N MET A 539 0.01 8.45 -16.57
CA MET A 539 0.09 7.04 -16.15
C MET A 539 -1.08 6.20 -16.68
N ARG A 540 -2.32 6.73 -16.69
CA ARG A 540 -3.50 5.98 -17.12
C ARG A 540 -3.81 6.14 -18.61
N GLN A 541 -3.71 7.36 -19.13
CA GLN A 541 -4.11 7.70 -20.50
C GLN A 541 -2.94 8.01 -21.42
N GLY A 542 -1.70 8.05 -20.92
CA GLY A 542 -0.52 8.39 -21.70
C GLY A 542 -0.31 9.90 -21.94
N TYR A 543 -1.26 10.74 -21.55
CA TYR A 543 -1.20 12.20 -21.73
C TYR A 543 -1.86 12.96 -20.57
N ILE A 544 -1.51 14.23 -20.43
CA ILE A 544 -2.14 15.17 -19.50
C ILE A 544 -3.13 16.02 -20.27
N GLY A 545 -4.39 16.00 -19.83
CA GLY A 545 -5.49 16.72 -20.49
C GLY A 545 -6.80 16.52 -19.75
N LEU A 546 -7.90 16.52 -20.50
CA LEU A 546 -9.26 16.32 -19.98
C LEU A 546 -10.00 15.26 -20.81
N ARG A 547 -10.83 14.48 -20.12
CA ARG A 547 -11.89 13.65 -20.74
C ARG A 547 -13.17 14.47 -20.76
N ASP A 548 -13.85 14.48 -21.90
CA ASP A 548 -15.16 15.17 -22.08
C ASP A 548 -16.29 14.35 -21.47
N PHE A 549 -16.19 14.05 -20.16
CA PHE A 549 -17.17 13.23 -19.45
C PHE A 549 -18.57 13.87 -19.43
N ARG A 550 -18.63 15.21 -19.28
CA ARG A 550 -19.89 15.94 -19.39
C ARG A 550 -20.54 15.71 -20.74
N GLY A 551 -19.79 15.82 -21.83
CA GLY A 551 -20.31 15.61 -23.18
C GLY A 551 -20.76 14.16 -23.40
N ASP A 552 -20.07 13.18 -22.83
CA ASP A 552 -20.45 11.78 -22.91
C ASP A 552 -21.78 11.51 -22.21
N LEU A 553 -22.01 12.11 -21.04
CA LEU A 553 -23.29 12.02 -20.33
C LEU A 553 -24.42 12.68 -21.15
N ILE A 554 -24.21 13.87 -21.70
CA ILE A 554 -25.20 14.56 -22.55
C ILE A 554 -25.58 13.68 -23.75
N ARG A 555 -24.58 13.12 -24.45
CA ARG A 555 -24.78 12.23 -25.59
C ARG A 555 -25.59 10.97 -25.20
N ALA A 556 -25.26 10.38 -24.05
CA ALA A 556 -25.98 9.22 -23.56
C ALA A 556 -27.47 9.50 -23.30
N PHE A 557 -27.82 10.67 -22.76
CA PHE A 557 -29.21 11.10 -22.60
C PHE A 557 -29.89 11.36 -23.96
N GLN A 558 -29.20 12.02 -24.90
CA GLN A 558 -29.72 12.31 -26.23
C GLN A 558 -30.00 11.02 -27.05
N GLU A 559 -29.14 10.02 -26.92
CA GLU A 559 -29.33 8.71 -27.57
C GLU A 559 -30.62 8.00 -27.11
N VAL A 560 -31.01 8.19 -25.84
CA VAL A 560 -32.27 7.63 -25.31
C VAL A 560 -33.50 8.45 -25.74
N GLY A 561 -33.31 9.71 -26.14
CA GLY A 561 -34.38 10.58 -26.66
C GLY A 561 -34.62 11.86 -25.85
N PHE A 562 -33.83 12.16 -24.84
CA PHE A 562 -33.89 13.45 -24.14
C PHE A 562 -33.35 14.60 -25.00
N ILE A 563 -33.87 15.78 -24.77
CA ILE A 563 -33.41 17.03 -25.38
C ILE A 563 -32.41 17.69 -24.41
N TYR A 564 -31.24 18.08 -24.90
CA TYR A 564 -30.33 18.92 -24.13
C TYR A 564 -30.96 20.31 -24.01
N HIS A 565 -31.34 20.68 -22.79
CA HIS A 565 -32.12 21.89 -22.54
C HIS A 565 -31.26 23.08 -22.11
N SER A 566 -30.48 22.92 -21.06
CA SER A 566 -29.65 23.99 -20.51
C SER A 566 -28.55 23.46 -19.60
N GLU A 567 -27.60 24.30 -19.27
CA GLU A 567 -26.61 24.01 -18.24
C GLU A 567 -26.22 25.27 -17.46
N VAL A 568 -25.79 25.06 -16.24
CA VAL A 568 -25.18 26.08 -15.37
C VAL A 568 -23.77 25.65 -15.03
N CYS A 569 -22.83 26.59 -15.13
CA CYS A 569 -21.46 26.42 -14.71
C CYS A 569 -21.32 26.81 -13.23
N ILE A 570 -20.82 25.91 -12.41
CA ILE A 570 -20.47 26.20 -11.01
C ILE A 570 -19.01 26.57 -10.95
N TRP A 571 -18.74 27.81 -10.54
CA TRP A 571 -17.38 28.26 -10.36
C TRP A 571 -16.72 27.60 -9.14
N LYS A 572 -15.45 27.28 -9.26
CA LYS A 572 -14.62 26.72 -8.18
C LYS A 572 -13.32 27.50 -8.06
N ASP A 573 -12.95 27.84 -6.84
CA ASP A 573 -11.64 28.43 -6.57
C ASP A 573 -10.51 27.50 -7.05
N PRO A 574 -9.65 27.93 -7.99
CA PRO A 574 -8.60 27.08 -8.55
C PRO A 574 -7.56 26.63 -7.53
N VAL A 575 -7.35 27.40 -6.44
CA VAL A 575 -6.41 27.03 -5.37
C VAL A 575 -6.99 25.88 -4.55
N VAL A 576 -8.27 25.96 -4.20
CA VAL A 576 -8.98 24.88 -3.49
C VAL A 576 -9.06 23.62 -4.36
N ALA A 577 -9.38 23.77 -5.64
CA ALA A 577 -9.41 22.67 -6.59
C ALA A 577 -8.02 22.00 -6.76
N MET A 578 -6.96 22.79 -6.82
CA MET A 578 -5.58 22.31 -6.87
C MET A 578 -5.21 21.50 -5.61
N GLN A 579 -5.54 22.02 -4.43
CA GLN A 579 -5.25 21.35 -3.16
C GLN A 579 -5.97 20.00 -3.06
N ARG A 580 -7.23 19.92 -3.49
CA ARG A 580 -8.03 18.68 -3.47
C ARG A 580 -7.58 17.65 -4.50
N THR A 581 -7.23 18.08 -5.71
CA THR A 581 -6.94 17.18 -6.82
C THR A 581 -5.45 16.93 -7.03
N LYS A 582 -4.54 17.72 -6.42
CA LYS A 582 -3.09 17.74 -6.68
C LYS A 582 -2.75 17.76 -8.18
N ALA A 583 -3.61 18.39 -8.97
CA ALA A 583 -3.48 18.40 -10.43
C ALA A 583 -2.28 19.23 -10.88
N LEU A 584 -1.26 18.58 -11.39
CA LEU A 584 0.02 19.18 -11.80
C LEU A 584 -0.14 20.43 -12.66
N GLY A 585 -1.11 20.44 -13.57
CA GLY A 585 -1.35 21.58 -14.47
C GLY A 585 -1.89 22.85 -13.81
N LEU A 586 -2.34 22.81 -12.55
CA LEU A 586 -2.86 23.97 -11.80
C LEU A 586 -1.82 24.63 -10.89
N LEU A 587 -0.63 24.04 -10.72
CA LEU A 587 0.41 24.58 -9.86
C LEU A 587 1.03 25.83 -10.49
N HIS A 588 1.12 26.94 -9.74
CA HIS A 588 1.85 28.13 -10.17
C HIS A 588 3.31 27.81 -10.53
N LYS A 589 3.93 26.85 -9.88
CA LYS A 589 5.26 26.32 -10.21
C LYS A 589 5.30 25.77 -11.64
N THR A 590 4.27 25.06 -12.09
CA THR A 590 4.20 24.50 -13.44
C THR A 590 4.20 25.59 -14.51
N ILE A 591 3.49 26.72 -14.30
CA ILE A 591 3.54 27.86 -15.24
C ILE A 591 4.96 28.41 -15.38
N ARG A 592 5.71 28.47 -14.29
CA ARG A 592 7.08 28.99 -14.27
C ARG A 592 8.11 28.06 -14.90
N GLU A 593 7.92 26.75 -14.78
CA GLU A 593 8.84 25.74 -15.27
C GLU A 593 8.52 25.26 -16.70
N ASN A 594 7.23 25.10 -17.00
CA ASN A 594 6.76 24.69 -18.33
C ASN A 594 5.29 25.14 -18.52
N ALA A 595 5.10 26.34 -19.07
CA ALA A 595 3.77 26.92 -19.28
C ALA A 595 2.87 26.07 -20.21
N SER A 596 3.45 25.27 -21.12
CA SER A 596 2.68 24.39 -22.01
C SER A 596 1.95 23.26 -21.29
N MET A 597 2.37 22.93 -20.07
CA MET A 597 1.74 21.92 -19.21
C MET A 597 0.67 22.51 -18.28
N SER A 598 0.53 23.85 -18.28
CA SER A 598 -0.45 24.54 -17.45
C SER A 598 -1.85 24.40 -17.99
N ARG A 599 -2.84 24.27 -17.10
CA ARG A 599 -4.27 24.28 -17.45
C ARG A 599 -5.06 25.14 -16.48
N MET A 600 -6.23 25.58 -16.91
CA MET A 600 -7.19 26.29 -16.06
C MET A 600 -7.85 25.38 -15.03
N GLY A 601 -8.43 25.96 -14.00
CA GLY A 601 -9.30 25.24 -13.06
C GLY A 601 -10.48 24.61 -13.78
N LEU A 602 -11.04 23.56 -13.19
CA LEU A 602 -12.20 22.87 -13.73
C LEU A 602 -13.46 23.31 -12.98
N PRO A 603 -14.45 23.88 -13.66
CA PRO A 603 -15.75 24.09 -13.06
C PRO A 603 -16.53 22.77 -12.96
N ASP A 604 -17.54 22.76 -12.11
CA ASP A 604 -18.60 21.77 -12.20
C ASP A 604 -19.76 22.31 -13.04
N TYR A 605 -20.67 21.42 -13.41
CA TYR A 605 -21.83 21.75 -14.21
C TYR A 605 -23.08 21.11 -13.63
N VAL A 606 -24.19 21.83 -13.65
CA VAL A 606 -25.54 21.25 -13.56
C VAL A 606 -26.13 21.24 -14.96
N VAL A 607 -26.22 20.07 -15.55
CA VAL A 607 -26.78 19.87 -16.88
C VAL A 607 -28.25 19.48 -16.75
N THR A 608 -29.12 20.14 -17.52
CA THR A 608 -30.56 19.84 -17.55
C THR A 608 -30.95 19.27 -18.90
N MET A 609 -31.56 18.10 -18.86
CA MET A 609 -32.15 17.39 -19.98
C MET A 609 -33.67 17.45 -19.86
N ARG A 610 -34.38 17.48 -20.97
CA ARG A 610 -35.85 17.53 -21.01
C ARG A 610 -36.41 16.36 -21.78
N LYS A 611 -37.43 15.70 -21.22
CA LYS A 611 -38.21 14.72 -21.98
C LYS A 611 -39.10 15.43 -23.03
N PRO A 612 -39.12 14.98 -24.31
CA PRO A 612 -40.02 15.56 -25.32
C PRO A 612 -41.48 15.48 -24.90
N GLY A 613 -42.29 16.36 -25.44
CA GLY A 613 -43.73 16.45 -25.18
C GLY A 613 -44.13 17.70 -24.40
N GLU A 614 -45.41 17.80 -24.10
CA GLU A 614 -45.98 18.87 -23.29
C GLU A 614 -46.42 18.31 -21.94
N ALA A 615 -46.15 19.06 -20.88
CA ALA A 615 -46.67 18.69 -19.57
C ALA A 615 -48.17 19.02 -19.48
N GLU A 616 -48.98 18.05 -19.06
CA GLU A 616 -50.41 18.23 -18.86
C GLU A 616 -50.69 19.27 -17.79
N ASP A 617 -49.90 19.25 -16.68
CA ASP A 617 -49.98 20.22 -15.58
C ASP A 617 -48.89 21.26 -15.71
N ARG A 618 -49.26 22.52 -15.93
CA ARG A 618 -48.31 23.63 -15.97
C ARG A 618 -47.92 24.02 -14.55
N VAL A 619 -46.62 24.10 -14.30
CA VAL A 619 -46.09 24.73 -13.07
C VAL A 619 -46.11 26.24 -13.30
N VAL A 620 -46.87 26.95 -12.51
CA VAL A 620 -46.98 28.40 -12.58
C VAL A 620 -46.49 28.98 -11.27
N HIS A 621 -45.47 29.84 -11.37
CA HIS A 621 -45.00 30.64 -10.22
C HIS A 621 -45.77 32.00 -10.24
N GLY A 622 -46.33 32.33 -9.08
CA GLY A 622 -46.90 33.63 -8.83
C GLY A 622 -45.87 34.61 -8.24
N ASP A 623 -46.26 35.28 -7.18
CA ASP A 623 -45.38 36.23 -6.45
C ASP A 623 -44.29 35.54 -5.62
N ASP A 624 -44.24 34.24 -5.57
CA ASP A 624 -43.25 33.40 -4.88
C ASP A 624 -41.86 33.43 -5.54
N LEU A 625 -41.76 33.87 -6.83
CA LEU A 625 -40.49 33.98 -7.54
C LEU A 625 -40.26 35.46 -7.98
N PRO A 626 -39.78 36.34 -7.10
CA PRO A 626 -39.47 37.73 -7.46
C PRO A 626 -38.40 37.80 -8.55
N VAL A 627 -38.48 38.84 -9.38
CA VAL A 627 -37.55 39.06 -10.51
C VAL A 627 -36.07 38.97 -10.09
N MET A 628 -35.71 39.54 -8.95
CA MET A 628 -34.35 39.49 -8.42
C MET A 628 -33.88 38.06 -8.13
N LEU A 629 -34.78 37.21 -7.58
CA LEU A 629 -34.47 35.83 -7.28
C LEU A 629 -34.40 35.01 -8.58
N TRP A 630 -35.31 35.25 -9.50
CA TRP A 630 -35.25 34.67 -10.84
C TRP A 630 -33.96 35.01 -11.59
N GLN A 631 -33.51 36.25 -11.56
CA GLN A 631 -32.24 36.66 -12.18
C GLN A 631 -31.04 35.93 -11.62
N LYS A 632 -31.02 35.68 -10.29
CA LYS A 632 -29.98 34.90 -9.63
C LYS A 632 -29.97 33.44 -10.13
N TYR A 633 -31.14 32.81 -10.17
CA TYR A 633 -31.26 31.40 -10.60
C TYR A 633 -31.05 31.23 -12.10
N ALA A 634 -31.42 32.20 -12.91
CA ALA A 634 -31.23 32.18 -14.37
C ALA A 634 -29.79 32.53 -14.81
N SER A 635 -28.89 32.82 -13.86
CA SER A 635 -27.47 33.04 -14.18
C SER A 635 -26.83 31.76 -14.76
N PRO A 636 -26.08 31.88 -15.89
CA PRO A 636 -25.36 30.73 -16.45
C PRO A 636 -24.13 30.30 -15.63
N VAL A 637 -23.76 31.12 -14.65
CA VAL A 637 -22.64 30.86 -13.73
C VAL A 637 -23.12 31.11 -12.32
N TRP A 638 -22.88 30.11 -11.45
CA TRP A 638 -23.10 30.22 -10.02
C TRP A 638 -21.75 30.26 -9.30
N ASP A 639 -21.50 31.34 -8.57
CA ASP A 639 -20.22 31.62 -7.89
C ASP A 639 -20.34 31.73 -6.36
N ASP A 640 -21.55 31.61 -5.84
CA ASP A 640 -21.89 31.76 -4.42
C ASP A 640 -22.40 30.46 -3.75
N ILE A 641 -22.03 29.29 -4.32
CA ILE A 641 -22.41 27.97 -3.83
C ILE A 641 -21.30 27.34 -2.99
#